data_6ba2be5d0e070e24362b90209820bc8d
#
_entry.id   6ba2be5d0e070e24362b90209820bc8d
#
_cell.length_a   1.000
_cell.length_b   1.000
_cell.length_c   1.000
_cell.angle_alpha   90.00
_cell.angle_beta   90.00
_cell.angle_gamma   90.00
#
_symmetry.space_group_name_H-M   'P 1'
#
loop_
_entity.id
_entity.type
_entity.pdbx_description
1 polymer ?
#
loop_
_entity_poly.entity_id
_entity_poly.type
_entity_poly.pdbx_seq_one_letter_code
_entity_poly.pdbx_strand_id
1 'polypeptide(L)'
;MMQRFTDDAQRVLSFAQEAALELGHDYVGTEHVLIGLIKVKNGVAAKALNELGLSAETIIEDVEEYIGRGNKKASSVYMTPRVKHVLELAVEVANHMNHNYVGTEHILLGLLSDGGGVAVGILRNHNIRANDIVDTIRTILGSSDSASHSAEDRKDNSSLGELADFGTDLNESAKQGKIDPVIGRDKEIARVIQILSRRTKNNPVLIGEPGVGKTAIAEGLAQRIVNGNVPEILRNKRIISLSISSMLAGAKYRGEFEERLKKAIDEVQKHDDMIIFIDEIHTLVGAGATEGAMDAANILKPALARGEFQVVGATTLDEYKKHIEKDAALERRFQPVLVGEPSEEDALEILKGLRDRYEAFHKAKITDEALEAAVSLSSRYITDRFLPDKAIDVVDEAASKVRMKVFSAAPDVKALETQLADVKKEKEAAVTAQEFEKAAEMRDEEKRIEKEINDKKKAAKENSDAKLVVTDEDIASVVAQWTGIPVSKIAQEESESLLHLEEELHKRVIGQDEAVVAVSKAVRRARAGLKDPKRPIGSFLFLGPTGVGKTELARALAVALFGDETAMIRLDMSEYMEKHTVSRLVGAPPGYVGYEEGGQLTDAVRRKPYSVILLDEVEKAHADFFNILLQVLDDGRLTDSQGRTVDFRNTVIIMTSNLGAKALRKDSPELGFLAAKKADSNTEDVSVVNFKEAKKSVMDSVKRHFRPEFLNRIDEMIVFHALTSNDLKQIVTILMDTVVKRLGDMGLSLEISPAAMDLLVKEGSDFSMGARPLKRAIQRLIEDPISDLILQGNAPEGAIIKADVEDEHIVVKASN
;
A
#
# COMPACT_ATOMS: atom_id res chain seq x y z
N MET A 1 22.98 -18.03 20.09
CA MET A 1 23.65 -16.88 20.72
C MET A 1 24.74 -16.27 19.82
N MET A 2 25.60 -17.02 19.19
CA MET A 2 26.72 -16.49 18.40
C MET A 2 26.34 -15.81 17.06
N GLN A 3 25.15 -16.03 16.52
CA GLN A 3 24.70 -15.42 15.22
C GLN A 3 24.51 -13.90 15.24
N ARG A 4 24.49 -13.26 16.40
CA ARG A 4 24.37 -11.81 16.57
C ARG A 4 25.70 -11.09 16.75
N PHE A 5 26.83 -11.81 16.88
CA PHE A 5 28.15 -11.23 17.07
C PHE A 5 28.76 -10.82 15.73
N THR A 6 29.30 -9.60 15.67
CA THR A 6 30.02 -9.10 14.47
C THR A 6 31.31 -9.94 14.25
N ASP A 7 31.84 -9.89 13.03
CA ASP A 7 33.11 -10.57 12.71
C ASP A 7 34.24 -10.15 13.65
N ASP A 8 34.31 -8.84 13.99
CA ASP A 8 35.31 -8.34 14.93
C ASP A 8 35.09 -8.85 16.37
N ALA A 9 33.83 -8.97 16.82
CA ALA A 9 33.50 -9.54 18.11
C ALA A 9 33.82 -11.06 18.17
N GLN A 10 33.68 -11.79 17.09
CA GLN A 10 34.10 -13.19 16.98
C GLN A 10 35.62 -13.31 17.00
N ARG A 11 36.35 -12.39 16.34
CA ARG A 11 37.82 -12.30 16.40
C ARG A 11 38.34 -12.05 17.82
N VAL A 12 37.66 -11.22 18.60
CA VAL A 12 37.98 -11.01 20.03
C VAL A 12 38.03 -12.35 20.78
N LEU A 13 37.02 -13.20 20.57
CA LEU A 13 36.96 -14.51 21.24
C LEU A 13 38.07 -15.46 20.75
N SER A 14 38.41 -15.42 19.46
CA SER A 14 39.51 -16.18 18.89
C SER A 14 40.85 -15.72 19.45
N PHE A 15 41.12 -14.42 19.51
CA PHE A 15 42.32 -13.86 20.12
C PHE A 15 42.40 -14.09 21.64
N ALA A 16 41.24 -14.12 22.32
CA ALA A 16 41.22 -14.50 23.74
C ALA A 16 41.63 -15.96 23.99
N GLN A 17 41.21 -16.87 23.10
CA GLN A 17 41.63 -18.27 23.13
C GLN A 17 43.11 -18.41 22.83
N GLU A 18 43.62 -17.71 21.83
CA GLU A 18 45.03 -17.69 21.47
C GLU A 18 45.89 -17.15 22.62
N ALA A 19 45.48 -16.03 23.23
CA ALA A 19 46.17 -15.45 24.37
C ALA A 19 46.24 -16.41 25.58
N ALA A 20 45.17 -17.17 25.86
CA ALA A 20 45.14 -18.17 26.90
C ALA A 20 46.16 -19.31 26.65
N LEU A 21 46.25 -19.76 25.37
CA LEU A 21 47.24 -20.77 24.98
C LEU A 21 48.68 -20.24 25.06
N GLU A 22 48.95 -19.01 24.62
CA GLU A 22 50.24 -18.34 24.69
C GLU A 22 50.72 -18.19 26.13
N LEU A 23 49.83 -17.86 27.07
CA LEU A 23 50.11 -17.74 28.49
C LEU A 23 50.16 -19.09 29.23
N GLY A 24 49.86 -20.23 28.54
CA GLY A 24 49.89 -21.58 29.12
C GLY A 24 48.69 -21.90 30.02
N HIS A 25 47.56 -21.23 29.86
CA HIS A 25 46.33 -21.45 30.62
C HIS A 25 45.43 -22.45 29.93
N ASP A 26 44.69 -23.25 30.67
CA ASP A 26 43.70 -24.21 30.18
C ASP A 26 42.25 -23.65 30.15
N TYR A 27 42.10 -22.36 30.45
CA TYR A 27 40.83 -21.66 30.47
C TYR A 27 40.92 -20.28 29.86
N VAL A 28 39.81 -19.77 29.33
CA VAL A 28 39.64 -18.38 28.91
C VAL A 28 38.90 -17.61 29.99
N GLY A 29 39.61 -16.70 30.66
CA GLY A 29 39.09 -15.80 31.67
C GLY A 29 38.79 -14.38 31.10
N THR A 30 38.30 -13.47 31.94
CA THR A 30 38.01 -12.07 31.59
C THR A 30 39.24 -11.30 31.10
N GLU A 31 40.43 -11.60 31.64
CA GLU A 31 41.74 -11.07 31.27
C GLU A 31 42.10 -11.43 29.82
N HIS A 32 41.82 -12.65 29.39
CA HIS A 32 42.06 -13.06 28.02
C HIS A 32 41.10 -12.37 27.04
N VAL A 33 39.84 -12.11 27.48
CA VAL A 33 38.87 -11.33 26.70
C VAL A 33 39.36 -9.91 26.56
N LEU A 34 39.93 -9.29 27.60
CA LEU A 34 40.49 -7.92 27.52
C LEU A 34 41.68 -7.88 26.53
N ILE A 35 42.58 -8.87 26.53
CA ILE A 35 43.65 -8.97 25.52
C ILE A 35 43.07 -9.13 24.12
N GLY A 36 42.03 -9.94 23.95
CA GLY A 36 41.32 -10.11 22.68
C GLY A 36 40.72 -8.82 22.18
N LEU A 37 40.09 -8.03 23.07
CA LEU A 37 39.51 -6.74 22.74
C LEU A 37 40.50 -5.73 22.18
N ILE A 38 41.70 -5.62 22.78
CA ILE A 38 42.72 -4.68 22.34
C ILE A 38 43.49 -5.14 21.09
N LYS A 39 43.65 -6.47 20.89
CA LYS A 39 44.26 -7.05 19.68
C LYS A 39 43.44 -6.77 18.41
N VAL A 40 42.12 -6.54 18.50
CA VAL A 40 41.25 -6.16 17.36
C VAL A 40 41.36 -4.66 17.12
N LYS A 41 42.44 -4.22 16.48
CA LYS A 41 42.81 -2.81 16.29
C LYS A 41 41.71 -1.91 15.67
N ASN A 42 40.84 -2.46 14.82
CA ASN A 42 39.76 -1.72 14.16
C ASN A 42 38.49 -1.64 15.02
N GLY A 43 38.37 -2.42 16.09
CA GLY A 43 37.20 -2.45 16.96
C GLY A 43 37.09 -1.19 17.82
N VAL A 44 35.84 -0.80 18.11
CA VAL A 44 35.53 0.35 18.99
C VAL A 44 36.15 0.22 20.35
N ALA A 45 36.16 -0.99 20.93
CA ALA A 45 36.77 -1.25 22.22
C ALA A 45 38.26 -1.00 22.23
N ALA A 46 39.00 -1.45 21.20
CA ALA A 46 40.43 -1.22 21.10
C ALA A 46 40.77 0.26 20.97
N LYS A 47 39.98 1.02 20.18
CA LYS A 47 40.13 2.48 20.06
C LYS A 47 39.92 3.18 21.40
N ALA A 48 38.88 2.79 22.13
CA ALA A 48 38.56 3.37 23.45
C ALA A 48 39.66 3.09 24.46
N LEU A 49 40.18 1.86 24.52
CA LEU A 49 41.27 1.49 25.43
C LEU A 49 42.58 2.21 25.09
N ASN A 50 42.88 2.37 23.79
CA ASN A 50 44.06 3.10 23.35
C ASN A 50 44.00 4.61 23.66
N GLU A 51 42.83 5.26 23.47
CA GLU A 51 42.62 6.66 23.85
C GLU A 51 42.79 6.89 25.34
N LEU A 52 42.47 5.88 26.17
CA LEU A 52 42.70 5.91 27.62
C LEU A 52 44.12 5.52 28.02
N GLY A 53 45.02 5.37 27.04
CA GLY A 53 46.44 5.14 27.28
C GLY A 53 46.87 3.69 27.51
N LEU A 54 45.99 2.71 27.29
CA LEU A 54 46.31 1.30 27.36
C LEU A 54 46.79 0.76 26.01
N SER A 55 47.97 0.08 26.03
CA SER A 55 48.48 -0.64 24.87
C SER A 55 48.30 -2.15 25.02
N ALA A 56 48.39 -2.90 23.93
CA ALA A 56 48.31 -4.36 23.99
C ALA A 56 49.47 -4.96 24.79
N GLU A 57 50.66 -4.37 24.70
CA GLU A 57 51.85 -4.81 25.44
C GLU A 57 51.63 -4.61 26.94
N THR A 58 51.17 -3.45 27.36
CA THR A 58 50.88 -3.12 28.78
C THR A 58 49.88 -4.09 29.41
N ILE A 59 48.75 -4.37 28.68
CA ILE A 59 47.75 -5.32 29.21
C ILE A 59 48.28 -6.74 29.32
N ILE A 60 49.11 -7.19 28.39
CA ILE A 60 49.71 -8.53 28.44
C ILE A 60 50.70 -8.63 29.63
N GLU A 61 51.55 -7.62 29.86
CA GLU A 61 52.44 -7.55 31.00
C GLU A 61 51.67 -7.55 32.32
N ASP A 62 50.64 -6.78 32.46
CA ASP A 62 49.76 -6.75 33.63
C ASP A 62 49.08 -8.11 33.91
N VAL A 63 48.60 -8.78 32.85
CA VAL A 63 48.03 -10.12 33.00
C VAL A 63 49.05 -11.13 33.43
N GLU A 64 50.30 -11.08 32.92
CA GLU A 64 51.38 -11.94 33.34
C GLU A 64 51.79 -11.67 34.82
N GLU A 65 51.78 -10.41 35.25
CA GLU A 65 52.08 -10.04 36.67
C GLU A 65 50.97 -10.49 37.61
N TYR A 66 49.69 -10.38 37.17
CA TYR A 66 48.52 -10.68 38.02
C TYR A 66 48.28 -12.19 38.23
N ILE A 67 48.45 -13.01 37.17
CA ILE A 67 48.07 -14.43 37.19
C ILE A 67 49.27 -15.34 36.99
N GLY A 68 50.34 -14.83 36.41
CA GLY A 68 51.53 -15.60 36.05
C GLY A 68 51.36 -16.43 34.78
N ARG A 69 52.46 -17.12 34.36
CA ARG A 69 52.39 -18.06 33.22
C ARG A 69 52.04 -19.44 33.70
N GLY A 70 51.08 -20.07 33.02
CA GLY A 70 50.68 -21.45 33.31
C GLY A 70 51.75 -22.46 32.85
N ASN A 71 51.84 -23.64 33.52
CA ASN A 71 52.84 -24.67 33.26
C ASN A 71 52.36 -25.77 32.26
N LYS A 72 51.20 -25.64 31.62
CA LYS A 72 50.58 -26.68 30.79
C LYS A 72 50.56 -26.29 29.31
N LYS A 73 51.09 -27.17 28.45
CA LYS A 73 50.74 -27.15 27.00
C LYS A 73 49.32 -27.70 26.84
N ALA A 74 48.30 -26.85 27.02
CA ALA A 74 46.92 -27.23 26.82
C ALA A 74 46.65 -27.35 25.31
N SER A 75 46.05 -28.46 24.88
CA SER A 75 45.62 -28.66 23.50
C SER A 75 44.18 -28.09 23.22
N SER A 76 43.45 -27.74 24.27
CA SER A 76 42.13 -27.10 24.20
C SER A 76 41.88 -26.25 25.45
N VAL A 77 41.22 -25.11 25.28
CA VAL A 77 40.83 -24.19 26.37
C VAL A 77 39.31 -24.11 26.47
N TYR A 78 38.80 -24.03 27.69
CA TYR A 78 37.35 -23.85 27.93
C TYR A 78 37.07 -22.44 28.43
N MET A 79 35.89 -21.89 28.09
CA MET A 79 35.43 -20.58 28.59
C MET A 79 34.94 -20.73 30.04
N THR A 80 35.44 -19.85 30.94
CA THR A 80 34.95 -19.81 32.31
C THR A 80 33.46 -19.43 32.38
N PRO A 81 32.71 -19.83 33.42
CA PRO A 81 31.32 -19.42 33.62
C PRO A 81 31.16 -17.90 33.61
N ARG A 82 32.16 -17.17 34.13
CA ARG A 82 32.15 -15.70 34.18
C ARG A 82 32.25 -15.08 32.78
N VAL A 83 33.07 -15.59 31.89
CA VAL A 83 33.16 -15.13 30.50
C VAL A 83 31.80 -15.35 29.78
N LYS A 84 31.16 -16.50 30.03
CA LYS A 84 29.82 -16.74 29.47
C LYS A 84 28.81 -15.70 29.95
N HIS A 85 28.84 -15.37 31.24
CA HIS A 85 27.98 -14.33 31.82
C HIS A 85 28.28 -12.94 31.24
N VAL A 86 29.56 -12.58 31.04
CA VAL A 86 29.95 -11.33 30.34
C VAL A 86 29.39 -11.25 28.94
N LEU A 87 29.37 -12.37 28.20
CA LEU A 87 28.78 -12.41 26.84
C LEU A 87 27.25 -12.29 26.88
N GLU A 88 26.57 -12.79 27.90
CA GLU A 88 25.14 -12.58 28.13
C GLU A 88 24.86 -11.11 28.44
N LEU A 89 25.61 -10.48 29.31
CA LEU A 89 25.52 -9.05 29.59
C LEU A 89 25.83 -8.19 28.35
N ALA A 90 26.77 -8.60 27.51
CA ALA A 90 27.04 -7.89 26.24
C ALA A 90 25.82 -7.90 25.30
N VAL A 91 25.01 -8.98 25.27
CA VAL A 91 23.77 -9.05 24.50
C VAL A 91 22.70 -8.15 25.12
N GLU A 92 22.61 -8.09 26.47
CA GLU A 92 21.69 -7.17 27.15
C GLU A 92 22.04 -5.70 26.87
N VAL A 93 23.34 -5.35 26.97
CA VAL A 93 23.83 -4.02 26.65
C VAL A 93 23.50 -3.63 25.18
N ALA A 94 23.71 -4.53 24.23
CA ALA A 94 23.37 -4.29 22.83
C ALA A 94 21.86 -4.04 22.66
N ASN A 95 21.00 -4.80 23.35
CA ASN A 95 19.55 -4.58 23.33
C ASN A 95 19.17 -3.23 23.97
N HIS A 96 19.82 -2.84 25.07
CA HIS A 96 19.60 -1.51 25.70
C HIS A 96 20.05 -0.35 24.82
N MET A 97 21.10 -0.55 24.00
CA MET A 97 21.59 0.42 23.02
C MET A 97 20.79 0.39 21.70
N ASN A 98 19.74 -0.43 21.60
CA ASN A 98 18.91 -0.61 20.40
C ASN A 98 19.69 -1.13 19.17
N HIS A 99 20.78 -1.89 19.43
CA HIS A 99 21.59 -2.49 18.37
C HIS A 99 21.14 -3.93 18.09
N ASN A 100 20.98 -4.28 16.81
CA ASN A 100 20.63 -5.63 16.37
C ASN A 100 21.84 -6.59 16.33
N TYR A 101 23.04 -6.10 16.63
CA TYR A 101 24.31 -6.81 16.60
C TYR A 101 25.09 -6.62 17.90
N VAL A 102 26.01 -7.54 18.20
CA VAL A 102 26.92 -7.45 19.35
C VAL A 102 28.33 -7.18 18.81
N GLY A 103 28.81 -5.95 18.97
CA GLY A 103 30.14 -5.51 18.57
C GLY A 103 31.15 -5.60 19.74
N THR A 104 32.38 -5.19 19.47
CA THR A 104 33.49 -5.18 20.47
C THR A 104 33.19 -4.27 21.66
N GLU A 105 32.54 -3.13 21.43
CA GLU A 105 32.06 -2.18 22.44
C GLU A 105 31.09 -2.83 23.43
N HIS A 106 30.18 -3.66 22.95
CA HIS A 106 29.21 -4.34 23.81
C HIS A 106 29.87 -5.38 24.69
N ILE A 107 30.93 -6.07 24.21
CA ILE A 107 31.70 -7.03 25.00
C ILE A 107 32.47 -6.28 26.12
N LEU A 108 33.08 -5.12 25.79
CA LEU A 108 33.78 -4.30 26.77
C LEU A 108 32.83 -3.75 27.83
N LEU A 109 31.65 -3.27 27.44
CA LEU A 109 30.63 -2.80 28.36
C LEU A 109 30.05 -3.93 29.22
N GLY A 110 29.84 -5.11 28.66
CA GLY A 110 29.41 -6.31 29.38
C GLY A 110 30.45 -6.74 30.45
N LEU A 111 31.73 -6.61 30.14
CA LEU A 111 32.84 -6.87 31.06
C LEU A 111 32.86 -5.87 32.23
N LEU A 112 32.54 -4.59 31.93
CA LEU A 112 32.41 -3.56 32.99
C LEU A 112 31.14 -3.74 33.82
N SER A 113 30.05 -4.19 33.23
CA SER A 113 28.78 -4.45 33.91
C SER A 113 28.85 -5.64 34.88
N ASP A 114 29.68 -6.67 34.59
CA ASP A 114 29.98 -7.75 35.55
C ASP A 114 30.70 -7.23 36.81
N GLY A 115 31.42 -6.12 36.71
CA GLY A 115 32.05 -5.38 37.81
C GLY A 115 33.17 -6.14 38.55
N GLY A 116 33.50 -7.37 38.17
CA GLY A 116 34.47 -8.24 38.77
C GLY A 116 35.42 -8.90 37.81
N GLY A 117 36.33 -9.73 38.32
CA GLY A 117 37.34 -10.44 37.50
C GLY A 117 38.64 -9.65 37.31
N VAL A 118 39.63 -10.34 36.74
CA VAL A 118 40.99 -9.80 36.58
C VAL A 118 41.04 -8.63 35.64
N ALA A 119 40.26 -8.64 34.57
CA ALA A 119 40.18 -7.56 33.59
C ALA A 119 39.77 -6.21 34.21
N VAL A 120 38.76 -6.23 35.10
CA VAL A 120 38.31 -5.01 35.80
C VAL A 120 39.37 -4.58 36.84
N GLY A 121 40.08 -5.53 37.46
CA GLY A 121 41.22 -5.24 38.33
C GLY A 121 42.34 -4.50 37.61
N ILE A 122 42.73 -4.94 36.41
CA ILE A 122 43.73 -4.30 35.56
C ILE A 122 43.33 -2.87 35.20
N LEU A 123 42.10 -2.68 34.76
CA LEU A 123 41.56 -1.35 34.41
C LEU A 123 41.60 -0.37 35.61
N ARG A 124 41.28 -0.86 36.82
CA ARG A 124 41.33 -0.05 38.04
C ARG A 124 42.78 0.34 38.45
N ASN A 125 43.75 -0.55 38.25
CA ASN A 125 45.16 -0.28 38.53
C ASN A 125 45.70 0.88 37.67
N HIS A 126 45.19 1.01 36.44
CA HIS A 126 45.49 2.15 35.58
C HIS A 126 44.63 3.40 35.85
N ASN A 127 43.87 3.45 36.96
CA ASN A 127 42.98 4.53 37.35
C ASN A 127 41.84 4.80 36.32
N ILE A 128 41.50 3.85 35.46
CA ILE A 128 40.46 3.97 34.48
C ILE A 128 39.12 3.57 35.10
N ARG A 129 38.17 4.47 35.13
CA ARG A 129 36.84 4.20 35.69
C ARG A 129 35.89 3.72 34.56
N ALA A 130 34.90 2.93 34.94
CA ALA A 130 33.87 2.46 33.99
C ALA A 130 33.21 3.61 33.22
N ASN A 131 32.95 4.76 33.88
CA ASN A 131 32.37 5.92 33.21
C ASN A 131 33.31 6.52 32.16
N ASP A 132 34.61 6.53 32.38
CA ASP A 132 35.59 7.07 31.44
C ASP A 132 35.57 6.24 30.12
N ILE A 133 35.42 4.91 30.22
CA ILE A 133 35.29 3.99 29.09
C ILE A 133 33.93 4.20 28.36
N VAL A 134 32.85 4.33 29.14
CA VAL A 134 31.50 4.57 28.56
C VAL A 134 31.46 5.87 27.78
N ASP A 135 32.02 6.96 28.32
CA ASP A 135 32.05 8.27 27.67
C ASP A 135 32.97 8.26 26.44
N THR A 136 34.09 7.55 26.50
CA THR A 136 35.00 7.36 25.35
C THR A 136 34.32 6.52 24.26
N ILE A 137 33.64 5.44 24.60
CA ILE A 137 32.86 4.65 23.62
C ILE A 137 31.75 5.49 22.97
N ARG A 138 31.02 6.30 23.75
CA ARG A 138 30.00 7.21 23.21
C ARG A 138 30.61 8.21 22.24
N THR A 139 31.76 8.76 22.56
CA THR A 139 32.49 9.69 21.69
C THR A 139 32.91 9.02 20.38
N ILE A 140 33.44 7.78 20.46
CA ILE A 140 33.85 7.03 19.27
C ILE A 140 32.65 6.58 18.42
N LEU A 141 31.55 6.15 19.02
CA LEU A 141 30.34 5.75 18.30
C LEU A 141 29.62 6.96 17.68
N GLY A 142 29.58 8.10 18.37
CA GLY A 142 29.10 9.36 17.81
C GLY A 142 30.01 9.93 16.69
N SER A 143 31.28 9.49 16.62
CA SER A 143 32.23 9.86 15.56
C SER A 143 32.37 8.80 14.45
N SER A 144 31.84 7.58 14.60
CA SER A 144 31.98 6.52 13.61
C SER A 144 30.93 6.55 12.49
N ASP A 145 29.84 7.32 12.65
CA ASP A 145 28.97 7.69 11.54
C ASP A 145 29.52 8.87 10.69
N SER A 146 30.72 9.40 11.05
CA SER A 146 31.33 10.59 10.44
C SER A 146 32.79 10.42 10.04
N ALA A 147 33.25 9.22 9.73
CA ALA A 147 34.66 8.99 9.35
C ALA A 147 34.86 9.09 7.83
N SER A 148 34.57 10.24 7.25
CA SER A 148 35.29 10.84 6.11
C SER A 148 34.88 12.30 5.97
N HIS A 149 35.43 13.21 6.80
CA HIS A 149 35.75 14.59 6.38
C HIS A 149 36.30 15.36 7.57
N SER A 150 37.46 15.89 7.33
CA SER A 150 38.22 17.03 7.90
C SER A 150 37.78 17.78 9.17
N ALA A 151 38.76 18.04 10.00
CA ALA A 151 38.80 18.68 11.32
C ALA A 151 38.33 20.19 11.37
N GLU A 152 37.60 20.68 10.38
CA GLU A 152 37.11 22.07 10.37
C GLU A 152 35.64 22.23 10.80
N ASP A 153 34.84 21.14 10.82
CA ASP A 153 33.36 21.19 11.08
C ASP A 153 32.95 21.20 12.54
N ARG A 154 33.88 21.17 13.51
CA ARG A 154 33.53 21.10 14.95
C ARG A 154 33.18 22.46 15.60
N LYS A 155 33.13 23.55 14.85
CA LYS A 155 32.77 24.85 15.40
C LYS A 155 31.29 25.24 15.31
N ASP A 156 30.51 24.63 14.40
CA ASP A 156 29.13 25.10 14.11
C ASP A 156 28.01 24.37 14.84
N ASN A 157 28.19 23.13 15.29
CA ASN A 157 27.14 22.42 16.05
C ASN A 157 27.00 22.88 17.52
N SER A 158 27.99 23.61 18.05
CA SER A 158 27.89 24.26 19.36
C SER A 158 26.88 25.42 19.42
N SER A 159 26.31 25.82 18.27
CA SER A 159 25.40 26.96 18.16
C SER A 159 23.91 26.62 18.33
N LEU A 160 23.54 25.33 18.35
CA LEU A 160 22.15 24.87 18.47
C LEU A 160 21.75 24.53 19.93
N GLY A 161 22.69 24.45 20.88
CA GLY A 161 22.42 24.16 22.28
C GLY A 161 21.48 22.97 22.49
N GLU A 162 20.46 23.12 23.31
CA GLU A 162 19.45 22.09 23.59
C GLU A 162 18.56 21.73 22.38
N LEU A 163 18.55 22.54 21.30
CA LEU A 163 17.80 22.24 20.08
C LEU A 163 18.43 21.10 19.24
N ALA A 164 19.70 20.80 19.44
CA ALA A 164 20.39 19.76 18.67
C ALA A 164 19.77 18.36 18.84
N ASP A 165 19.13 18.09 19.97
CA ASP A 165 18.48 16.81 20.27
C ASP A 165 17.10 16.64 19.61
N PHE A 166 16.44 17.74 19.24
CA PHE A 166 15.04 17.73 18.75
C PHE A 166 14.84 18.46 17.43
N GLY A 167 15.88 19.13 16.91
CA GLY A 167 15.83 19.97 15.72
C GLY A 167 16.87 19.56 14.66
N THR A 168 16.47 19.65 13.39
CA THR A 168 17.38 19.47 12.25
C THR A 168 17.58 20.80 11.54
N ASP A 169 18.83 21.22 11.32
CA ASP A 169 19.15 22.41 10.55
C ASP A 169 19.01 22.10 9.04
N LEU A 170 17.97 22.69 8.41
CA LEU A 170 17.72 22.50 6.99
C LEU A 170 18.76 23.21 6.12
N ASN A 171 19.33 24.33 6.56
CA ASN A 171 20.37 25.03 5.81
C ASN A 171 21.65 24.20 5.75
N GLU A 172 22.02 23.56 6.87
CA GLU A 172 23.17 22.67 6.92
C GLU A 172 22.94 21.43 6.05
N SER A 173 21.76 20.83 6.13
CA SER A 173 21.34 19.71 5.28
C SER A 173 21.36 20.09 3.78
N ALA A 174 20.99 21.33 3.45
CA ALA A 174 21.07 21.86 2.08
C ALA A 174 22.52 22.00 1.59
N LYS A 175 23.42 22.53 2.43
CA LYS A 175 24.85 22.64 2.12
C LYS A 175 25.51 21.28 1.90
N GLN A 176 25.12 20.29 2.68
CA GLN A 176 25.61 18.90 2.58
C GLN A 176 24.99 18.12 1.41
N GLY A 177 24.07 18.71 0.63
CA GLY A 177 23.39 18.04 -0.47
C GLY A 177 22.47 16.89 -0.04
N LYS A 178 22.04 16.88 1.22
CA LYS A 178 21.12 15.85 1.76
C LYS A 178 19.67 16.11 1.43
N ILE A 179 19.32 17.35 1.08
CA ILE A 179 17.95 17.75 0.71
C ILE A 179 17.71 17.45 -0.78
N ASP A 180 16.51 16.98 -1.06
CA ASP A 180 16.07 16.72 -2.43
C ASP A 180 15.85 18.02 -3.23
N PRO A 181 16.04 18.00 -4.55
CA PRO A 181 15.76 19.16 -5.37
C PRO A 181 14.26 19.49 -5.33
N VAL A 182 13.95 20.76 -5.03
CA VAL A 182 12.56 21.22 -4.95
C VAL A 182 12.15 21.81 -6.28
N ILE A 183 11.22 21.19 -6.96
CA ILE A 183 10.75 21.50 -8.32
C ILE A 183 9.27 21.90 -8.28
N GLY A 184 8.86 22.88 -9.12
CA GLY A 184 7.47 23.26 -9.32
C GLY A 184 6.83 24.04 -8.16
N ARG A 185 7.57 24.46 -7.12
CA ARG A 185 7.06 25.17 -5.92
C ARG A 185 7.52 26.62 -5.80
N ASP A 186 7.94 27.24 -6.89
CA ASP A 186 8.46 28.60 -6.89
C ASP A 186 7.47 29.65 -6.38
N LYS A 187 6.18 29.49 -6.71
CA LYS A 187 5.10 30.40 -6.31
C LYS A 187 4.86 30.37 -4.80
N GLU A 188 4.77 29.17 -4.25
CA GLU A 188 4.56 28.95 -2.83
C GLU A 188 5.75 29.41 -2.00
N ILE A 189 6.99 29.09 -2.41
CA ILE A 189 8.21 29.55 -1.75
C ILE A 189 8.31 31.08 -1.82
N ALA A 190 8.04 31.70 -2.96
CA ALA A 190 8.01 33.18 -3.08
C ALA A 190 6.97 33.79 -2.14
N ARG A 191 5.79 33.16 -1.99
CA ARG A 191 4.75 33.59 -1.07
C ARG A 191 5.18 33.47 0.40
N VAL A 192 5.83 32.37 0.78
CA VAL A 192 6.42 32.17 2.12
C VAL A 192 7.47 33.25 2.41
N ILE A 193 8.40 33.53 1.48
CA ILE A 193 9.40 34.59 1.58
C ILE A 193 8.72 35.95 1.78
N GLN A 194 7.68 36.25 1.01
CA GLN A 194 6.93 37.51 1.14
C GLN A 194 6.28 37.64 2.52
N ILE A 195 5.71 36.56 3.08
CA ILE A 195 5.08 36.57 4.39
C ILE A 195 6.13 36.74 5.49
N LEU A 196 7.23 36.00 5.46
CA LEU A 196 8.34 36.10 6.42
C LEU A 196 8.98 37.51 6.43
N SER A 197 8.93 38.25 5.33
CA SER A 197 9.45 39.61 5.21
C SER A 197 8.50 40.70 5.72
N ARG A 198 7.30 40.33 6.22
CA ARG A 198 6.31 41.28 6.76
C ARG A 198 6.66 41.70 8.19
N ARG A 199 6.23 42.89 8.57
CA ARG A 199 6.38 43.40 9.95
C ARG A 199 5.44 42.69 10.95
N THR A 200 4.26 42.31 10.51
CA THR A 200 3.22 41.64 11.32
C THR A 200 2.60 40.53 10.49
N LYS A 201 2.05 39.49 11.15
CA LYS A 201 1.54 38.29 10.51
C LYS A 201 2.61 37.64 9.60
N ASN A 202 3.82 37.52 10.14
CA ASN A 202 5.01 37.05 9.48
C ASN A 202 5.25 35.53 9.66
N ASN A 203 4.25 34.79 10.12
CA ASN A 203 4.32 33.33 10.28
C ASN A 203 3.45 32.65 9.20
N PRO A 204 4.00 32.09 8.15
CA PRO A 204 3.25 31.34 7.16
C PRO A 204 2.83 29.96 7.69
N VAL A 205 1.62 29.52 7.33
CA VAL A 205 1.18 28.13 7.51
C VAL A 205 0.89 27.53 6.15
N LEU A 206 1.59 26.47 5.81
CA LEU A 206 1.40 25.67 4.61
C LEU A 206 0.20 24.75 4.81
N ILE A 207 -0.84 24.94 4.01
CA ILE A 207 -2.11 24.20 4.13
C ILE A 207 -2.29 23.38 2.85
N GLY A 208 -2.42 22.08 3.00
CA GLY A 208 -2.65 21.18 1.85
C GLY A 208 -2.85 19.76 2.30
N GLU A 209 -3.28 18.91 1.36
CA GLU A 209 -3.49 17.49 1.61
C GLU A 209 -2.18 16.77 1.98
N PRO A 210 -2.24 15.59 2.64
CA PRO A 210 -1.05 14.79 2.90
C PRO A 210 -0.34 14.41 1.58
N GLY A 211 1.00 14.41 1.57
CA GLY A 211 1.78 13.97 0.40
C GLY A 211 1.92 15.00 -0.74
N VAL A 212 1.37 16.24 -0.63
CA VAL A 212 1.52 17.26 -1.68
C VAL A 212 2.87 17.98 -1.65
N GLY A 213 3.77 17.67 -0.71
CA GLY A 213 5.11 18.26 -0.62
C GLY A 213 5.18 19.54 0.20
N LYS A 214 4.43 19.67 1.30
CA LYS A 214 4.50 20.82 2.22
C LYS A 214 5.89 20.99 2.83
N THR A 215 6.51 19.91 3.28
CA THR A 215 7.85 19.89 3.86
C THR A 215 8.92 20.32 2.84
N ALA A 216 8.77 19.90 1.58
CA ALA A 216 9.67 20.31 0.48
C ALA A 216 9.71 21.83 0.28
N ILE A 217 8.63 22.57 0.57
CA ILE A 217 8.63 24.04 0.49
C ILE A 217 9.58 24.66 1.52
N ALA A 218 9.62 24.12 2.75
CA ALA A 218 10.55 24.59 3.78
C ALA A 218 12.01 24.23 3.41
N GLU A 219 12.23 23.06 2.85
CA GLU A 219 13.52 22.63 2.32
C GLU A 219 13.98 23.49 1.14
N GLY A 220 13.07 23.80 0.20
CA GLY A 220 13.35 24.71 -0.91
C GLY A 220 13.66 26.14 -0.45
N LEU A 221 13.00 26.60 0.62
CA LEU A 221 13.33 27.89 1.23
C LEU A 221 14.76 27.87 1.80
N ALA A 222 15.14 26.79 2.51
CA ALA A 222 16.50 26.62 3.03
C ALA A 222 17.55 26.62 1.89
N GLN A 223 17.28 25.90 0.79
CA GLN A 223 18.14 25.91 -0.40
C GLN A 223 18.30 27.32 -0.98
N ARG A 224 17.22 28.11 -1.08
CA ARG A 224 17.29 29.49 -1.57
C ARG A 224 18.08 30.43 -0.66
N ILE A 225 17.96 30.22 0.67
CA ILE A 225 18.76 31.00 1.66
C ILE A 225 20.24 30.68 1.47
N VAL A 226 20.60 29.39 1.38
CA VAL A 226 22.01 28.96 1.17
C VAL A 226 22.58 29.49 -0.14
N ASN A 227 21.77 29.47 -1.21
CA ASN A 227 22.16 29.98 -2.53
C ASN A 227 22.12 31.51 -2.63
N GLY A 228 21.69 32.22 -1.58
CA GLY A 228 21.59 33.67 -1.56
C GLY A 228 20.43 34.27 -2.37
N ASN A 229 19.51 33.43 -2.85
CA ASN A 229 18.36 33.81 -3.70
C ASN A 229 17.15 34.27 -2.88
N VAL A 230 17.37 35.06 -1.83
CA VAL A 230 16.37 35.63 -0.92
C VAL A 230 16.66 37.11 -0.62
N PRO A 231 15.63 37.88 -0.20
CA PRO A 231 15.82 39.24 0.26
C PRO A 231 16.85 39.34 1.39
N GLU A 232 17.50 40.51 1.53
CA GLU A 232 18.58 40.76 2.51
C GLU A 232 18.18 40.39 3.95
N ILE A 233 16.90 40.59 4.31
CA ILE A 233 16.33 40.27 5.65
C ILE A 233 16.44 38.78 5.96
N LEU A 234 16.39 37.90 4.96
CA LEU A 234 16.40 36.45 5.14
C LEU A 234 17.76 35.80 4.82
N ARG A 235 18.73 36.56 4.30
CA ARG A 235 20.01 36.03 3.78
C ARG A 235 20.83 35.29 4.84
N ASN A 236 20.74 35.74 6.11
CA ASN A 236 21.48 35.16 7.24
C ASN A 236 20.60 34.32 8.15
N LYS A 237 19.34 33.99 7.74
CA LYS A 237 18.44 33.19 8.54
C LYS A 237 18.73 31.69 8.39
N ARG A 238 18.50 30.95 9.45
CA ARG A 238 18.61 29.48 9.52
C ARG A 238 17.24 28.89 9.77
N ILE A 239 16.90 27.82 9.08
CA ILE A 239 15.62 27.11 9.26
C ILE A 239 15.88 25.84 10.06
N ILE A 240 15.30 25.77 11.23
CA ILE A 240 15.39 24.61 12.11
C ILE A 240 14.07 23.85 12.07
N SER A 241 14.08 22.64 11.54
CA SER A 241 12.93 21.74 11.55
C SER A 241 12.79 21.08 12.92
N LEU A 242 11.71 21.36 13.63
CA LEU A 242 11.45 20.86 14.99
C LEU A 242 10.56 19.61 14.94
N SER A 243 11.04 18.49 15.48
CA SER A 243 10.30 17.24 15.59
C SER A 243 9.53 17.15 16.89
N ILE A 244 8.22 17.38 16.85
CA ILE A 244 7.35 17.27 18.02
C ILE A 244 7.28 15.82 18.54
N SER A 245 7.29 14.86 17.63
CA SER A 245 7.32 13.43 17.98
C SER A 245 8.55 13.05 18.79
N SER A 246 9.73 13.59 18.44
CA SER A 246 10.98 13.36 19.19
C SER A 246 10.95 13.99 20.58
N MET A 247 10.29 15.13 20.74
CA MET A 247 10.11 15.78 22.05
C MET A 247 9.15 15.00 22.96
N LEU A 248 8.16 14.32 22.39
CA LEU A 248 7.23 13.46 23.12
C LEU A 248 7.85 12.10 23.46
N ALA A 249 8.75 11.60 22.62
CA ALA A 249 9.42 10.33 22.85
C ALA A 249 10.25 10.36 24.15
N GLY A 250 10.00 9.39 25.03
CA GLY A 250 10.69 9.29 26.32
C GLY A 250 10.21 10.25 27.42
N ALA A 251 9.26 11.14 27.19
CA ALA A 251 8.62 11.95 28.23
C ALA A 251 7.63 11.08 29.01
N LYS A 252 7.96 10.73 30.27
CA LYS A 252 7.09 9.92 31.15
C LYS A 252 5.93 10.73 31.73
N TYR A 253 6.09 12.05 31.85
CA TYR A 253 5.13 12.96 32.48
C TYR A 253 4.91 14.18 31.59
N ARG A 254 3.70 14.74 31.64
CA ARG A 254 3.29 15.95 30.90
C ARG A 254 4.26 17.13 31.09
N GLY A 255 4.76 17.35 32.30
CA GLY A 255 5.68 18.45 32.61
C GLY A 255 7.04 18.35 31.90
N GLU A 256 7.50 17.16 31.55
CA GLU A 256 8.78 16.98 30.84
C GLU A 256 8.71 17.48 29.40
N PHE A 257 7.60 17.22 28.67
CA PHE A 257 7.40 17.75 27.33
C PHE A 257 7.26 19.28 27.35
N GLU A 258 6.46 19.81 28.27
CA GLU A 258 6.28 21.27 28.44
C GLU A 258 7.62 21.94 28.74
N GLU A 259 8.46 21.35 29.61
CA GLU A 259 9.79 21.87 29.93
C GLU A 259 10.74 21.82 28.73
N ARG A 260 10.77 20.70 27.94
CA ARG A 260 11.58 20.57 26.73
C ARG A 260 11.16 21.60 25.68
N LEU A 261 9.85 21.74 25.43
CA LEU A 261 9.33 22.73 24.49
C LEU A 261 9.67 24.17 24.92
N LYS A 262 9.55 24.48 26.24
CA LYS A 262 9.90 25.79 26.76
C LYS A 262 11.40 26.07 26.59
N LYS A 263 12.27 25.13 26.91
CA LYS A 263 13.72 25.28 26.73
C LYS A 263 14.07 25.49 25.26
N ALA A 264 13.42 24.73 24.34
CA ALA A 264 13.62 24.91 22.90
C ALA A 264 13.21 26.33 22.44
N ILE A 265 12.10 26.85 22.92
CA ILE A 265 11.64 28.22 22.63
C ILE A 265 12.58 29.27 23.23
N ASP A 266 12.99 29.10 24.48
CA ASP A 266 13.92 30.01 25.17
C ASP A 266 15.29 30.05 24.41
N GLU A 267 15.73 28.93 23.83
CA GLU A 267 16.94 28.90 23.02
C GLU A 267 16.78 29.63 21.69
N VAL A 268 15.65 29.40 20.99
CA VAL A 268 15.34 30.12 19.74
C VAL A 268 15.26 31.63 19.95
N GLN A 269 14.72 32.09 21.08
CA GLN A 269 14.63 33.51 21.41
C GLN A 269 16.00 34.19 21.62
N LYS A 270 17.05 33.45 21.95
CA LYS A 270 18.42 33.99 22.07
C LYS A 270 19.07 34.24 20.70
N HIS A 271 18.50 33.66 19.64
CA HIS A 271 19.05 33.69 18.28
C HIS A 271 18.09 34.35 17.31
N ASP A 272 18.28 35.61 17.02
CA ASP A 272 17.45 36.36 16.07
C ASP A 272 17.51 35.86 14.62
N ASP A 273 18.50 35.01 14.29
CA ASP A 273 18.73 34.42 12.99
C ASP A 273 17.95 33.14 12.70
N MET A 274 17.19 32.59 13.67
CA MET A 274 16.46 31.32 13.52
C MET A 274 15.03 31.49 13.04
N ILE A 275 14.59 30.61 12.16
CA ILE A 275 13.19 30.37 11.75
C ILE A 275 12.86 28.92 12.08
N ILE A 276 11.79 28.69 12.82
CA ILE A 276 11.36 27.34 13.18
C ILE A 276 10.38 26.80 12.13
N PHE A 277 10.67 25.61 11.59
CA PHE A 277 9.71 24.85 10.81
C PHE A 277 9.06 23.79 11.70
N ILE A 278 7.72 23.73 11.73
CA ILE A 278 6.95 22.74 12.48
C ILE A 278 6.00 22.03 11.51
N ASP A 279 6.29 20.77 11.26
CA ASP A 279 5.34 19.93 10.54
C ASP A 279 4.22 19.48 11.47
N GLU A 280 3.03 19.26 10.91
CA GLU A 280 1.82 18.93 11.69
C GLU A 280 1.59 19.88 12.89
N ILE A 281 1.67 21.21 12.66
CA ILE A 281 1.55 22.23 13.72
C ILE A 281 0.26 22.11 14.54
N HIS A 282 -0.78 21.45 13.99
CA HIS A 282 -2.03 21.18 14.68
C HIS A 282 -1.83 20.26 15.90
N THR A 283 -0.80 19.43 15.93
CA THR A 283 -0.48 18.57 17.09
C THR A 283 -0.15 19.36 18.34
N LEU A 284 0.38 20.56 18.19
CA LEU A 284 0.65 21.48 19.30
C LEU A 284 -0.60 22.20 19.82
N VAL A 285 -1.64 22.36 18.96
CA VAL A 285 -2.82 23.16 19.25
C VAL A 285 -4.03 22.30 19.61
N GLY A 286 -4.08 21.06 19.11
CA GLY A 286 -5.27 20.20 19.16
C GLY A 286 -5.32 19.18 20.29
N ALA A 287 -4.30 19.08 21.08
CA ALA A 287 -4.19 18.07 22.13
C ALA A 287 -5.14 18.25 23.34
N GLY A 288 -6.09 19.22 23.31
CA GLY A 288 -6.91 19.62 24.47
C GLY A 288 -8.36 19.09 24.48
N ALA A 289 -8.79 18.21 23.59
CA ALA A 289 -10.20 17.78 23.52
C ALA A 289 -10.56 16.59 24.43
N THR A 290 -9.59 15.89 25.02
CA THR A 290 -9.80 14.87 26.04
C THR A 290 -9.25 15.35 27.37
N GLU A 291 -9.95 15.14 28.49
CA GLU A 291 -9.50 15.46 29.86
C GLU A 291 -8.10 14.90 30.10
N GLY A 292 -7.07 15.75 30.06
CA GLY A 292 -5.66 15.38 30.24
C GLY A 292 -4.74 15.60 29.03
N ALA A 293 -5.23 16.06 27.87
CA ALA A 293 -4.42 16.34 26.72
C ALA A 293 -3.59 17.65 26.84
N MET A 294 -2.37 17.62 26.28
CA MET A 294 -1.37 18.69 26.41
C MET A 294 -1.78 19.92 25.60
N ASP A 295 -1.84 21.07 26.22
CA ASP A 295 -2.05 22.34 25.54
C ASP A 295 -0.72 23.11 25.38
N ALA A 296 0.14 22.60 24.52
CA ALA A 296 1.41 23.24 24.15
C ALA A 296 1.19 24.62 23.50
N ALA A 297 -0.02 24.86 22.96
CA ALA A 297 -0.39 26.17 22.43
C ALA A 297 -0.27 27.28 23.46
N ASN A 298 -0.52 27.02 24.74
CA ASN A 298 -0.39 28.03 25.80
C ASN A 298 1.05 28.48 26.03
N ILE A 299 2.04 27.65 25.65
CA ILE A 299 3.46 28.02 25.73
C ILE A 299 3.86 28.85 24.50
N LEU A 300 3.37 28.48 23.31
CA LEU A 300 3.69 29.17 22.05
C LEU A 300 2.96 30.52 21.88
N LYS A 301 1.69 30.60 22.30
CA LYS A 301 0.84 31.81 22.14
C LYS A 301 1.49 33.11 22.64
N PRO A 302 2.10 33.16 23.84
CA PRO A 302 2.72 34.38 24.33
C PRO A 302 3.91 34.83 23.51
N ALA A 303 4.77 33.90 23.12
CA ALA A 303 5.98 34.17 22.36
C ALA A 303 5.65 34.58 20.89
N LEU A 304 4.71 33.91 20.24
CA LEU A 304 4.18 34.32 18.93
C LEU A 304 3.43 35.68 19.03
N ALA A 305 2.77 35.96 20.14
CA ALA A 305 2.07 37.23 20.33
C ALA A 305 3.03 38.41 20.43
N ARG A 306 4.19 38.22 21.02
CA ARG A 306 5.25 39.24 21.15
C ARG A 306 6.11 39.37 19.88
N GLY A 307 6.02 38.40 18.98
CA GLY A 307 6.84 38.37 17.77
C GLY A 307 8.31 38.04 18.02
N GLU A 308 8.58 37.30 19.07
CA GLU A 308 9.93 36.97 19.55
C GLU A 308 10.68 36.00 18.62
N PHE A 309 9.96 35.26 17.79
CA PHE A 309 10.54 34.39 16.77
C PHE A 309 9.56 34.15 15.60
N GLN A 310 10.05 33.63 14.51
CA GLN A 310 9.29 33.32 13.31
C GLN A 310 9.07 31.80 13.15
N VAL A 311 7.85 31.44 12.76
CA VAL A 311 7.45 30.04 12.55
C VAL A 311 6.90 29.85 11.15
N VAL A 312 7.30 28.76 10.50
CA VAL A 312 6.67 28.20 9.30
C VAL A 312 5.97 26.91 9.73
N GLY A 313 4.64 26.88 9.73
CA GLY A 313 3.87 25.70 10.06
C GLY A 313 3.44 24.93 8.82
N ALA A 314 3.22 23.63 8.94
CA ALA A 314 2.54 22.82 7.93
C ALA A 314 1.38 22.04 8.55
N THR A 315 0.26 21.94 7.86
CA THR A 315 -0.94 21.21 8.33
C THR A 315 -1.88 20.88 7.17
N THR A 316 -2.93 20.11 7.43
CA THR A 316 -4.02 19.86 6.47
C THR A 316 -5.08 20.97 6.57
N LEU A 317 -5.99 21.06 5.56
CA LEU A 317 -7.05 22.05 5.55
C LEU A 317 -8.05 21.83 6.70
N ASP A 318 -8.39 20.59 6.96
CA ASP A 318 -9.36 20.23 8.01
C ASP A 318 -8.81 20.50 9.42
N GLU A 319 -7.54 20.15 9.66
CA GLU A 319 -6.89 20.43 10.93
C GLU A 319 -6.65 21.94 11.15
N TYR A 320 -6.35 22.68 10.07
CA TYR A 320 -6.27 24.16 10.15
C TYR A 320 -7.58 24.78 10.62
N LYS A 321 -8.70 24.41 9.98
CA LYS A 321 -10.05 24.90 10.35
C LYS A 321 -10.44 24.49 11.76
N LYS A 322 -10.10 23.28 12.17
CA LYS A 322 -10.49 22.70 13.45
C LYS A 322 -9.72 23.30 14.63
N HIS A 323 -8.43 23.56 14.46
CA HIS A 323 -7.51 23.89 15.54
C HIS A 323 -6.94 25.31 15.50
N ILE A 324 -6.62 25.86 14.32
CA ILE A 324 -5.95 27.16 14.18
C ILE A 324 -6.96 28.28 13.91
N GLU A 325 -7.88 28.09 12.98
CA GLU A 325 -8.87 29.12 12.60
C GLU A 325 -9.86 29.41 13.74
N LYS A 326 -10.19 28.42 14.56
CA LYS A 326 -11.07 28.64 15.75
C LYS A 326 -10.39 29.39 16.86
N ASP A 327 -9.06 29.45 16.90
CA ASP A 327 -8.32 30.18 17.93
C ASP A 327 -7.95 31.59 17.44
N ALA A 328 -8.70 32.59 17.84
CA ALA A 328 -8.51 33.98 17.42
C ALA A 328 -7.11 34.56 17.72
N ALA A 329 -6.35 33.99 18.67
CA ALA A 329 -4.98 34.42 18.96
C ALA A 329 -3.99 33.87 17.91
N LEU A 330 -4.18 32.66 17.45
CA LEU A 330 -3.35 32.04 16.43
C LEU A 330 -3.71 32.54 15.04
N GLU A 331 -5.00 32.61 14.69
CA GLU A 331 -5.49 33.12 13.40
C GLU A 331 -4.92 34.51 13.05
N ARG A 332 -4.80 35.39 14.05
CA ARG A 332 -4.21 36.72 13.85
C ARG A 332 -2.71 36.72 13.61
N ARG A 333 -2.00 35.64 13.87
CA ARG A 333 -0.55 35.54 13.80
C ARG A 333 -0.06 34.72 12.60
N PHE A 334 -0.85 33.77 12.20
CA PHE A 334 -0.53 32.91 11.06
C PHE A 334 -1.16 33.44 9.77
N GLN A 335 -0.44 33.26 8.66
CA GLN A 335 -0.95 33.58 7.32
C GLN A 335 -0.99 32.31 6.49
N PRO A 336 -2.18 31.87 6.03
CA PRO A 336 -2.31 30.67 5.23
C PRO A 336 -1.65 30.78 3.86
N VAL A 337 -1.00 29.73 3.44
CA VAL A 337 -0.45 29.49 2.10
C VAL A 337 -0.99 28.13 1.63
N LEU A 338 -1.87 28.16 0.65
CA LEU A 338 -2.44 26.95 0.09
C LEU A 338 -1.41 26.23 -0.79
N VAL A 339 -1.22 24.93 -0.54
CA VAL A 339 -0.35 24.04 -1.28
C VAL A 339 -1.22 22.99 -1.95
N GLY A 340 -1.43 23.14 -3.25
CA GLY A 340 -2.20 22.19 -4.05
C GLY A 340 -1.37 21.00 -4.51
N GLU A 341 -2.05 19.99 -5.05
CA GLU A 341 -1.44 18.88 -5.76
C GLU A 341 -0.69 19.44 -7.01
N PRO A 342 0.54 19.02 -7.28
CA PRO A 342 1.27 19.42 -8.46
C PRO A 342 0.59 18.88 -9.73
N SER A 343 0.84 19.54 -10.88
CA SER A 343 0.44 18.99 -12.17
C SER A 343 1.18 17.68 -12.47
N GLU A 344 0.66 16.86 -13.39
CA GLU A 344 1.35 15.64 -13.82
C GLU A 344 2.74 15.95 -14.42
N GLU A 345 2.87 17.08 -15.11
CA GLU A 345 4.13 17.55 -15.67
C GLU A 345 5.14 17.90 -14.56
N ASP A 346 4.72 18.68 -13.54
CA ASP A 346 5.57 19.02 -12.39
C ASP A 346 5.93 17.77 -11.58
N ALA A 347 4.98 16.83 -11.40
CA ALA A 347 5.23 15.57 -10.72
C ALA A 347 6.27 14.71 -11.44
N LEU A 348 6.21 14.65 -12.77
CA LEU A 348 7.21 13.96 -13.59
C LEU A 348 8.61 14.57 -13.42
N GLU A 349 8.71 15.89 -13.43
CA GLU A 349 9.98 16.59 -13.20
C GLU A 349 10.53 16.33 -11.79
N ILE A 350 9.65 16.26 -10.77
CA ILE A 350 10.03 15.89 -9.41
C ILE A 350 10.61 14.47 -9.39
N LEU A 351 9.94 13.50 -10.02
CA LEU A 351 10.43 12.13 -10.07
C LEU A 351 11.76 12.02 -10.81
N LYS A 352 11.94 12.75 -11.92
CA LYS A 352 13.21 12.81 -12.63
C LYS A 352 14.34 13.36 -11.75
N GLY A 353 14.03 14.36 -10.92
CA GLY A 353 15.00 14.92 -9.96
C GLY A 353 15.36 13.96 -8.82
N LEU A 354 14.46 13.07 -8.45
CA LEU A 354 14.68 12.07 -7.40
C LEU A 354 15.30 10.76 -7.90
N ARG A 355 15.22 10.49 -9.21
CA ARG A 355 15.63 9.24 -9.86
C ARG A 355 16.98 8.72 -9.39
N ASP A 356 18.01 9.56 -9.47
CA ASP A 356 19.39 9.15 -9.19
C ASP A 356 19.58 8.63 -7.75
N ARG A 357 18.80 9.17 -6.80
CA ARG A 357 18.82 8.72 -5.40
C ARG A 357 18.15 7.37 -5.23
N TYR A 358 16.98 7.17 -5.87
CA TYR A 358 16.28 5.89 -5.84
C TYR A 358 17.07 4.80 -6.59
N GLU A 359 17.70 5.14 -7.73
CA GLU A 359 18.60 4.23 -8.43
C GLU A 359 19.80 3.81 -7.58
N ALA A 360 20.40 4.76 -6.85
CA ALA A 360 21.53 4.48 -5.96
C ALA A 360 21.11 3.60 -4.77
N PHE A 361 19.92 3.83 -4.20
CA PHE A 361 19.40 3.08 -3.05
C PHE A 361 19.02 1.64 -3.43
N HIS A 362 18.26 1.47 -4.52
CA HIS A 362 17.80 0.16 -4.97
C HIS A 362 18.83 -0.59 -5.83
N LYS A 363 19.86 0.11 -6.31
CA LYS A 363 20.86 -0.40 -7.30
C LYS A 363 20.16 -0.89 -8.58
N ALA A 364 19.10 -0.24 -8.99
CA ALA A 364 18.30 -0.52 -10.16
C ALA A 364 18.17 0.73 -11.02
N LYS A 365 18.19 0.59 -12.34
CA LYS A 365 17.94 1.72 -13.27
C LYS A 365 16.44 1.90 -13.43
N ILE A 366 15.98 3.16 -13.47
CA ILE A 366 14.58 3.51 -13.67
C ILE A 366 14.46 4.20 -15.03
N THR A 367 13.64 3.64 -15.91
CA THR A 367 13.45 4.20 -17.26
C THR A 367 12.55 5.44 -17.23
N ASP A 368 12.65 6.28 -18.25
CA ASP A 368 11.78 7.47 -18.37
C ASP A 368 10.32 7.05 -18.54
N GLU A 369 10.06 5.97 -19.28
CA GLU A 369 8.75 5.39 -19.47
C GLU A 369 8.14 4.90 -18.15
N ALA A 370 8.98 4.35 -17.25
CA ALA A 370 8.54 3.95 -15.92
C ALA A 370 8.12 5.15 -15.06
N LEU A 371 8.83 6.28 -15.13
CA LEU A 371 8.46 7.51 -14.42
C LEU A 371 7.16 8.12 -14.96
N GLU A 372 7.01 8.17 -16.28
CA GLU A 372 5.79 8.61 -16.94
C GLU A 372 4.60 7.72 -16.57
N ALA A 373 4.80 6.39 -16.59
CA ALA A 373 3.80 5.42 -16.16
C ALA A 373 3.44 5.59 -14.67
N ALA A 374 4.42 5.84 -13.79
CA ALA A 374 4.18 6.05 -12.37
C ALA A 374 3.29 7.27 -12.11
N VAL A 375 3.53 8.39 -12.79
CA VAL A 375 2.70 9.59 -12.66
C VAL A 375 1.31 9.35 -13.24
N SER A 376 1.20 8.89 -14.49
CA SER A 376 -0.07 8.74 -15.19
C SER A 376 -0.96 7.67 -14.58
N LEU A 377 -0.38 6.50 -14.22
CA LEU A 377 -1.16 5.41 -13.62
C LEU A 377 -1.55 5.73 -12.17
N SER A 378 -0.67 6.33 -11.37
CA SER A 378 -1.02 6.71 -10.00
C SER A 378 -2.06 7.85 -9.98
N SER A 379 -1.96 8.83 -10.89
CA SER A 379 -2.94 9.91 -11.03
C SER A 379 -4.33 9.34 -11.38
N ARG A 380 -4.37 8.37 -12.29
CA ARG A 380 -5.60 7.78 -12.82
C ARG A 380 -6.24 6.75 -11.88
N TYR A 381 -5.42 5.90 -11.23
CA TYR A 381 -5.90 4.72 -10.53
C TYR A 381 -5.83 4.80 -9.00
N ILE A 382 -4.98 5.69 -8.43
CA ILE A 382 -4.85 5.89 -6.99
C ILE A 382 -5.51 7.22 -6.63
N THR A 383 -6.75 7.16 -6.14
CA THR A 383 -7.59 8.34 -5.88
C THR A 383 -7.60 8.79 -4.42
N ASP A 384 -7.11 7.96 -3.50
CA ASP A 384 -7.07 8.20 -2.06
C ASP A 384 -5.79 8.89 -1.57
N ARG A 385 -4.82 9.12 -2.48
CA ARG A 385 -3.54 9.79 -2.23
C ARG A 385 -3.27 10.85 -3.28
N PHE A 386 -2.31 11.74 -3.00
CA PHE A 386 -2.01 12.89 -3.84
C PHE A 386 -0.61 12.80 -4.44
N LEU A 387 -0.42 13.43 -5.63
CA LEU A 387 0.90 13.63 -6.21
C LEU A 387 1.71 14.64 -5.39
N PRO A 388 3.05 14.53 -5.33
CA PRO A 388 3.88 13.53 -6.00
C PRO A 388 4.03 12.22 -5.22
N ASP A 389 3.61 12.19 -3.95
CA ASP A 389 3.87 11.13 -2.97
C ASP A 389 3.43 9.74 -3.48
N LYS A 390 2.19 9.64 -4.00
CA LYS A 390 1.68 8.38 -4.57
C LYS A 390 2.51 7.84 -5.73
N ALA A 391 3.08 8.71 -6.56
CA ALA A 391 3.91 8.29 -7.69
C ALA A 391 5.31 7.88 -7.22
N ILE A 392 5.87 8.58 -6.22
CA ILE A 392 7.13 8.24 -5.57
C ILE A 392 7.03 6.86 -4.92
N ASP A 393 5.98 6.62 -4.13
CA ASP A 393 5.73 5.34 -3.46
C ASP A 393 5.64 4.17 -4.46
N VAL A 394 4.96 4.38 -5.61
CA VAL A 394 4.86 3.36 -6.66
C VAL A 394 6.22 3.04 -7.27
N VAL A 395 7.06 4.05 -7.52
CA VAL A 395 8.42 3.85 -8.05
C VAL A 395 9.30 3.12 -7.02
N ASP A 396 9.23 3.51 -5.76
CA ASP A 396 9.99 2.89 -4.66
C ASP A 396 9.63 1.41 -4.51
N GLU A 397 8.34 1.08 -4.49
CA GLU A 397 7.87 -0.31 -4.39
C GLU A 397 8.22 -1.13 -5.65
N ALA A 398 8.10 -0.56 -6.85
CA ALA A 398 8.49 -1.23 -8.09
C ALA A 398 9.98 -1.56 -8.11
N ALA A 399 10.83 -0.60 -7.73
CA ALA A 399 12.27 -0.81 -7.64
C ALA A 399 12.64 -1.89 -6.59
N SER A 400 11.97 -1.86 -5.44
CA SER A 400 12.10 -2.90 -4.41
C SER A 400 11.68 -4.28 -4.93
N LYS A 401 10.56 -4.37 -5.65
CA LYS A 401 10.04 -5.63 -6.22
C LYS A 401 10.98 -6.22 -7.28
N VAL A 402 11.53 -5.37 -8.18
CA VAL A 402 12.52 -5.78 -9.17
C VAL A 402 13.76 -6.33 -8.48
N ARG A 403 14.24 -5.68 -7.44
CA ARG A 403 15.37 -6.16 -6.62
C ARG A 403 15.08 -7.50 -5.96
N MET A 404 13.88 -7.69 -5.41
CA MET A 404 13.47 -8.96 -4.78
C MET A 404 13.37 -10.12 -5.78
N LYS A 405 12.89 -9.86 -7.01
CA LYS A 405 12.83 -10.89 -8.07
C LYS A 405 14.20 -11.50 -8.34
N VAL A 406 15.26 -10.70 -8.31
CA VAL A 406 16.64 -11.17 -8.55
C VAL A 406 17.13 -12.01 -7.36
N PHE A 407 16.81 -11.65 -6.13
CA PHE A 407 17.16 -12.45 -4.94
C PHE A 407 16.38 -13.79 -4.87
N SER A 408 15.15 -13.82 -5.39
CA SER A 408 14.30 -15.01 -5.39
C SER A 408 14.62 -15.99 -6.53
N ALA A 409 15.37 -15.56 -7.55
CA ALA A 409 15.68 -16.35 -8.75
C ALA A 409 16.78 -17.43 -8.58
N ALA A 410 17.19 -17.74 -7.34
CA ALA A 410 18.18 -18.78 -7.07
C ALA A 410 17.63 -19.94 -6.21
N PRO A 411 16.58 -20.68 -6.68
CA PRO A 411 16.11 -21.89 -6.00
C PRO A 411 17.22 -22.96 -5.91
N ASP A 412 18.15 -22.99 -6.88
CA ASP A 412 19.29 -23.90 -6.92
C ASP A 412 20.29 -23.68 -5.78
N VAL A 413 20.48 -22.44 -5.31
CA VAL A 413 21.40 -22.15 -4.20
C VAL A 413 20.85 -22.69 -2.88
N LYS A 414 19.54 -22.60 -2.66
CA LYS A 414 18.89 -23.12 -1.45
C LYS A 414 18.94 -24.65 -1.38
N ALA A 415 18.78 -25.31 -2.52
CA ALA A 415 18.94 -26.76 -2.61
C ALA A 415 20.37 -27.20 -2.29
N LEU A 416 21.37 -26.49 -2.81
CA LEU A 416 22.79 -26.75 -2.50
C LEU A 416 23.14 -26.43 -1.06
N GLU A 417 22.59 -25.40 -0.45
CA GLU A 417 22.78 -25.09 0.99
C GLU A 417 22.17 -26.18 1.88
N THR A 418 21.03 -26.78 1.47
CA THR A 418 20.46 -27.94 2.18
C THR A 418 21.37 -29.16 2.05
N GLN A 419 21.87 -29.48 0.85
CA GLN A 419 22.83 -30.55 0.63
C GLN A 419 24.12 -30.34 1.43
N LEU A 420 24.64 -29.12 1.47
CA LEU A 420 25.82 -28.78 2.28
C LEU A 420 25.59 -29.06 3.78
N ALA A 421 24.40 -28.72 4.29
CA ALA A 421 24.04 -28.99 5.68
C ALA A 421 23.97 -30.50 5.99
N ASP A 422 23.45 -31.28 5.05
CA ASP A 422 23.39 -32.74 5.19
C ASP A 422 24.79 -33.39 5.14
N VAL A 423 25.64 -32.99 4.17
CA VAL A 423 27.04 -33.46 4.07
C VAL A 423 27.84 -33.08 5.32
N LYS A 424 27.65 -31.90 5.90
CA LYS A 424 28.28 -31.50 7.17
C LYS A 424 27.86 -32.38 8.33
N LYS A 425 26.58 -32.76 8.43
CA LYS A 425 26.10 -33.70 9.46
C LYS A 425 26.66 -35.10 9.27
N GLU A 426 26.73 -35.60 8.04
CA GLU A 426 27.32 -36.91 7.74
C GLU A 426 28.81 -36.92 8.04
N LYS A 427 29.53 -35.86 7.72
CA LYS A 427 30.95 -35.70 8.10
C LYS A 427 31.16 -35.75 9.61
N GLU A 428 30.35 -35.02 10.40
CA GLU A 428 30.44 -35.05 11.86
C GLU A 428 30.13 -36.45 12.43
N ALA A 429 29.14 -37.14 11.87
CA ALA A 429 28.81 -38.51 12.25
C ALA A 429 29.98 -39.50 11.95
N ALA A 430 30.58 -39.39 10.76
CA ALA A 430 31.74 -40.22 10.37
C ALA A 430 32.97 -39.95 11.24
N VAL A 431 33.25 -38.70 11.64
CA VAL A 431 34.31 -38.33 12.58
C VAL A 431 34.06 -38.94 13.97
N THR A 432 32.79 -38.88 14.44
CA THR A 432 32.42 -39.46 15.74
C THR A 432 32.53 -41.00 15.74
N ALA A 433 32.26 -41.63 14.59
CA ALA A 433 32.36 -43.07 14.38
C ALA A 433 33.82 -43.53 14.11
N GLN A 434 34.82 -42.62 14.05
CA GLN A 434 36.24 -42.86 13.69
C GLN A 434 36.45 -43.45 12.28
N GLU A 435 35.49 -43.22 11.35
CA GLU A 435 35.57 -43.59 9.95
C GLU A 435 36.30 -42.50 9.13
N PHE A 436 37.63 -42.43 9.30
CA PHE A 436 38.45 -41.31 8.77
C PHE A 436 38.46 -41.23 7.22
N GLU A 437 38.35 -42.35 6.51
CA GLU A 437 38.29 -42.40 5.03
C GLU A 437 37.01 -41.74 4.56
N LYS A 438 35.87 -42.11 5.11
CA LYS A 438 34.57 -41.55 4.78
C LYS A 438 34.47 -40.05 5.18
N ALA A 439 35.07 -39.67 6.33
CA ALA A 439 35.15 -38.27 6.72
C ALA A 439 36.00 -37.43 5.76
N ALA A 440 37.00 -37.99 5.11
CA ALA A 440 37.82 -37.32 4.09
C ALA A 440 37.05 -37.16 2.79
N GLU A 441 36.28 -38.15 2.34
CA GLU A 441 35.40 -38.05 1.16
C GLU A 441 34.31 -36.97 1.36
N MET A 442 33.66 -36.96 2.52
CA MET A 442 32.64 -35.94 2.85
C MET A 442 33.22 -34.52 2.92
N ARG A 443 34.48 -34.38 3.36
CA ARG A 443 35.17 -33.07 3.36
C ARG A 443 35.47 -32.56 1.95
N ASP A 444 35.79 -33.45 1.04
CA ASP A 444 36.05 -33.07 -0.38
C ASP A 444 34.74 -32.72 -1.10
N GLU A 445 33.66 -33.43 -0.78
CA GLU A 445 32.32 -33.12 -1.22
C GLU A 445 31.82 -31.76 -0.68
N GLU A 446 32.02 -31.49 0.61
CA GLU A 446 31.75 -30.19 1.26
C GLU A 446 32.44 -29.05 0.51
N LYS A 447 33.72 -29.16 0.22
CA LYS A 447 34.49 -28.15 -0.49
C LYS A 447 33.99 -27.94 -1.93
N ARG A 448 33.54 -29.01 -2.58
CA ARG A 448 32.99 -28.97 -3.93
C ARG A 448 31.68 -28.19 -3.96
N ILE A 449 30.75 -28.50 -3.04
CA ILE A 449 29.46 -27.83 -2.90
C ILE A 449 29.64 -26.36 -2.49
N GLU A 450 30.57 -26.06 -1.55
CA GLU A 450 30.89 -24.67 -1.16
C GLU A 450 31.43 -23.85 -2.34
N LYS A 451 32.27 -24.45 -3.18
CA LYS A 451 32.76 -23.79 -4.39
C LYS A 451 31.63 -23.57 -5.41
N GLU A 452 30.76 -24.55 -5.61
CA GLU A 452 29.63 -24.44 -6.53
C GLU A 452 28.61 -23.37 -6.05
N ILE A 453 28.33 -23.27 -4.74
CA ILE A 453 27.53 -22.21 -4.13
C ILE A 453 28.19 -20.84 -4.38
N ASN A 454 29.51 -20.72 -4.16
CA ASN A 454 30.21 -19.47 -4.37
C ASN A 454 30.26 -19.05 -5.84
N ASP A 455 30.47 -19.99 -6.76
CA ASP A 455 30.49 -19.74 -8.19
C ASP A 455 29.08 -19.36 -8.71
N LYS A 456 28.02 -20.04 -8.23
CA LYS A 456 26.63 -19.65 -8.53
C LYS A 456 26.24 -18.31 -7.93
N LYS A 457 26.68 -18.00 -6.68
CA LYS A 457 26.47 -16.68 -6.07
C LYS A 457 27.21 -15.57 -6.81
N LYS A 458 28.41 -15.81 -7.32
CA LYS A 458 29.14 -14.86 -8.16
C LYS A 458 28.50 -14.65 -9.53
N ALA A 459 28.12 -15.74 -10.20
CA ALA A 459 27.41 -15.68 -11.48
C ALA A 459 26.04 -15.00 -11.36
N ALA A 460 25.32 -15.25 -10.26
CA ALA A 460 24.07 -14.53 -9.94
C ALA A 460 24.31 -13.04 -9.70
N LYS A 461 25.41 -12.66 -9.05
CA LYS A 461 25.76 -11.28 -8.77
C LYS A 461 26.19 -10.53 -10.03
N GLU A 462 26.98 -11.14 -10.90
CA GLU A 462 27.38 -10.57 -12.19
C GLU A 462 26.21 -10.47 -13.19
N ASN A 463 25.26 -11.42 -13.17
CA ASN A 463 24.02 -11.35 -13.93
C ASN A 463 22.99 -10.38 -13.34
N SER A 464 23.02 -10.09 -12.04
CA SER A 464 22.08 -9.18 -11.38
C SER A 464 22.41 -7.70 -11.61
N ASP A 465 23.70 -7.35 -11.63
CA ASP A 465 24.11 -5.97 -11.87
C ASP A 465 23.81 -5.48 -13.30
N ALA A 466 23.60 -6.41 -14.25
CA ALA A 466 23.28 -6.10 -15.65
C ALA A 466 21.77 -6.04 -15.99
N LYS A 467 20.86 -6.40 -15.08
CA LYS A 467 19.42 -6.61 -15.37
C LYS A 467 18.43 -5.95 -14.44
N LEU A 468 18.87 -5.13 -13.48
CA LEU A 468 17.96 -4.42 -12.60
C LEU A 468 17.48 -3.13 -13.29
N VAL A 469 16.45 -3.26 -14.14
CA VAL A 469 15.79 -2.14 -14.81
C VAL A 469 14.32 -2.17 -14.41
N VAL A 470 13.82 -1.06 -13.89
CA VAL A 470 12.41 -0.84 -13.60
C VAL A 470 11.74 -0.32 -14.87
N THR A 471 10.73 -1.04 -15.33
CA THR A 471 9.98 -0.74 -16.55
C THR A 471 8.56 -0.25 -16.20
N ASP A 472 7.85 0.25 -17.19
CA ASP A 472 6.43 0.60 -17.11
C ASP A 472 5.55 -0.59 -16.72
N GLU A 473 5.91 -1.83 -17.13
CA GLU A 473 5.21 -3.05 -16.70
C GLU A 473 5.36 -3.33 -15.20
N ASP A 474 6.54 -3.08 -14.61
CA ASP A 474 6.76 -3.24 -13.17
C ASP A 474 5.93 -2.21 -12.38
N ILE A 475 5.86 -0.97 -12.86
CA ILE A 475 4.99 0.09 -12.32
C ILE A 475 3.52 -0.33 -12.41
N ALA A 476 3.06 -0.76 -13.58
CA ALA A 476 1.69 -1.23 -13.79
C ALA A 476 1.34 -2.41 -12.86
N SER A 477 2.29 -3.31 -12.62
CA SER A 477 2.13 -4.44 -11.70
C SER A 477 1.95 -4.00 -10.24
N VAL A 478 2.63 -2.94 -9.78
CA VAL A 478 2.48 -2.37 -8.44
C VAL A 478 1.13 -1.68 -8.31
N VAL A 479 0.77 -0.83 -9.27
CA VAL A 479 -0.54 -0.16 -9.29
C VAL A 479 -1.68 -1.18 -9.32
N ALA A 480 -1.54 -2.28 -10.08
CA ALA A 480 -2.50 -3.37 -10.09
C ALA A 480 -2.63 -4.06 -8.72
N GLN A 481 -1.53 -4.24 -8.02
CA GLN A 481 -1.53 -4.85 -6.68
C GLN A 481 -2.23 -3.95 -5.64
N TRP A 482 -2.04 -2.62 -5.71
CA TRP A 482 -2.66 -1.67 -4.78
C TRP A 482 -4.14 -1.48 -5.04
N THR A 483 -4.52 -1.39 -6.32
CA THR A 483 -5.89 -1.05 -6.72
C THR A 483 -6.77 -2.28 -6.96
N GLY A 484 -6.16 -3.47 -7.09
CA GLY A 484 -6.86 -4.69 -7.51
C GLY A 484 -7.25 -4.70 -9.00
N ILE A 485 -6.79 -3.72 -9.79
CA ILE A 485 -7.12 -3.58 -11.21
C ILE A 485 -5.97 -4.17 -12.04
N PRO A 486 -6.20 -5.07 -12.99
CA PRO A 486 -5.14 -5.67 -13.81
C PRO A 486 -4.58 -4.68 -14.84
N VAL A 487 -3.88 -3.63 -14.36
CA VAL A 487 -3.37 -2.50 -15.17
C VAL A 487 -2.37 -2.97 -16.24
N SER A 488 -1.59 -4.02 -15.98
CA SER A 488 -0.62 -4.57 -16.93
C SER A 488 -1.24 -5.22 -18.17
N LYS A 489 -2.49 -5.72 -18.06
CA LYS A 489 -3.26 -6.24 -19.20
C LYS A 489 -4.01 -5.14 -19.96
N ILE A 490 -4.24 -3.99 -19.33
CA ILE A 490 -5.10 -2.92 -19.84
C ILE A 490 -4.41 -2.12 -20.96
N ALA A 491 -3.10 -1.99 -20.99
CA ALA A 491 -2.43 -1.04 -21.89
C ALA A 491 -2.30 -1.53 -23.35
N GLN A 492 -2.16 -2.82 -23.62
CA GLN A 492 -2.03 -3.36 -24.98
C GLN A 492 -3.22 -4.21 -25.44
N GLU A 493 -3.78 -5.04 -24.53
CA GLU A 493 -4.95 -5.88 -24.83
C GLU A 493 -6.28 -5.10 -24.76
N GLU A 494 -6.31 -3.91 -24.13
CA GLU A 494 -7.55 -3.15 -23.93
C GLU A 494 -8.15 -2.67 -25.27
N SER A 495 -7.34 -2.24 -26.21
CA SER A 495 -7.83 -1.79 -27.53
C SER A 495 -8.42 -2.94 -28.34
N GLU A 496 -7.79 -4.12 -28.34
CA GLU A 496 -8.31 -5.29 -29.03
C GLU A 496 -9.53 -5.88 -28.30
N SER A 497 -9.46 -6.02 -26.98
CA SER A 497 -10.56 -6.51 -26.16
C SER A 497 -11.80 -5.61 -26.26
N LEU A 498 -11.65 -4.28 -26.31
CA LEU A 498 -12.76 -3.36 -26.51
C LEU A 498 -13.35 -3.44 -27.92
N LEU A 499 -12.57 -3.81 -28.93
CA LEU A 499 -13.10 -4.07 -30.28
C LEU A 499 -13.99 -5.33 -30.29
N HIS A 500 -13.63 -6.35 -29.49
CA HIS A 500 -14.36 -7.61 -29.35
C HIS A 500 -15.35 -7.63 -28.17
N LEU A 501 -15.60 -6.48 -27.51
CA LEU A 501 -16.48 -6.38 -26.35
C LEU A 501 -17.88 -6.94 -26.61
N GLU A 502 -18.42 -6.74 -27.81
CA GLU A 502 -19.73 -7.25 -28.21
C GLU A 502 -19.76 -8.79 -28.19
N GLU A 503 -18.73 -9.43 -28.70
CA GLU A 503 -18.59 -10.88 -28.73
C GLU A 503 -18.47 -11.46 -27.32
N GLU A 504 -17.68 -10.83 -26.46
CA GLU A 504 -17.54 -11.23 -25.06
C GLU A 504 -18.85 -11.11 -24.27
N LEU A 505 -19.59 -10.05 -24.47
CA LEU A 505 -20.89 -9.86 -23.83
C LEU A 505 -21.92 -10.88 -24.35
N HIS A 506 -21.90 -11.22 -25.63
CA HIS A 506 -22.82 -12.22 -26.21
C HIS A 506 -22.56 -13.66 -25.72
N LYS A 507 -21.37 -13.98 -25.22
CA LYS A 507 -21.10 -15.27 -24.57
C LYS A 507 -21.99 -15.51 -23.34
N ARG A 508 -22.42 -14.44 -22.68
CA ARG A 508 -23.21 -14.51 -21.42
C ARG A 508 -24.63 -13.99 -21.61
N VAL A 509 -24.84 -13.02 -22.50
CA VAL A 509 -26.13 -12.35 -22.71
C VAL A 509 -26.70 -12.72 -24.06
N ILE A 510 -27.75 -13.48 -24.06
CA ILE A 510 -28.41 -13.99 -25.25
C ILE A 510 -29.59 -13.12 -25.64
N GLY A 511 -29.73 -12.87 -26.93
CA GLY A 511 -30.92 -12.28 -27.56
C GLY A 511 -31.18 -10.79 -27.29
N GLN A 512 -30.18 -10.02 -26.82
CA GLN A 512 -30.33 -8.60 -26.53
C GLN A 512 -29.34 -7.76 -27.35
N ASP A 513 -29.22 -7.98 -28.67
CA ASP A 513 -28.19 -7.40 -29.54
C ASP A 513 -28.17 -5.88 -29.51
N GLU A 514 -29.36 -5.23 -29.54
CA GLU A 514 -29.47 -3.76 -29.48
C GLU A 514 -28.84 -3.21 -28.16
N ALA A 515 -29.04 -3.94 -27.03
CA ALA A 515 -28.52 -3.53 -25.74
C ALA A 515 -27.00 -3.71 -25.68
N VAL A 516 -26.48 -4.85 -26.13
CA VAL A 516 -25.05 -5.14 -26.16
C VAL A 516 -24.29 -4.14 -27.03
N VAL A 517 -24.78 -3.88 -28.25
CA VAL A 517 -24.19 -2.91 -29.19
C VAL A 517 -24.19 -1.49 -28.62
N ALA A 518 -25.32 -1.04 -28.04
CA ALA A 518 -25.43 0.30 -27.46
C ALA A 518 -24.44 0.52 -26.31
N VAL A 519 -24.36 -0.45 -25.38
CA VAL A 519 -23.42 -0.40 -24.24
C VAL A 519 -21.97 -0.42 -24.75
N SER A 520 -21.62 -1.33 -25.64
CA SER A 520 -20.27 -1.44 -26.20
C SER A 520 -19.81 -0.17 -26.92
N LYS A 521 -20.69 0.45 -27.71
CA LYS A 521 -20.39 1.73 -28.38
C LYS A 521 -20.16 2.86 -27.39
N ALA A 522 -20.96 2.95 -26.33
CA ALA A 522 -20.82 4.01 -25.32
C ALA A 522 -19.50 3.84 -24.53
N VAL A 523 -19.16 2.62 -24.15
CA VAL A 523 -17.90 2.30 -23.47
C VAL A 523 -16.69 2.60 -24.37
N ARG A 524 -16.70 2.17 -25.63
CA ARG A 524 -15.64 2.48 -26.60
C ARG A 524 -15.45 3.98 -26.78
N ARG A 525 -16.53 4.75 -26.89
CA ARG A 525 -16.49 6.23 -27.01
C ARG A 525 -15.84 6.88 -25.78
N ALA A 526 -16.17 6.40 -24.58
CA ALA A 526 -15.60 6.92 -23.35
C ALA A 526 -14.10 6.61 -23.22
N ARG A 527 -13.69 5.36 -23.56
CA ARG A 527 -12.29 4.93 -23.51
C ARG A 527 -11.41 5.56 -24.59
N ALA A 528 -12.00 5.90 -25.75
CA ALA A 528 -11.31 6.67 -26.79
C ALA A 528 -11.10 8.15 -26.45
N GLY A 529 -11.47 8.61 -25.24
CA GLY A 529 -11.29 10.00 -24.81
C GLY A 529 -12.26 11.00 -25.45
N LEU A 530 -13.30 10.52 -26.13
CA LEU A 530 -14.30 11.36 -26.84
C LEU A 530 -15.47 11.79 -25.95
N LYS A 531 -15.43 11.45 -24.65
CA LYS A 531 -16.43 11.83 -23.65
C LYS A 531 -15.88 12.91 -22.71
N ASP A 532 -16.78 13.69 -22.11
CA ASP A 532 -16.43 14.67 -21.08
C ASP A 532 -15.70 13.95 -19.91
N PRO A 533 -14.45 14.32 -19.59
CA PRO A 533 -13.66 13.67 -18.56
C PRO A 533 -14.24 13.84 -17.16
N LYS A 534 -15.20 14.74 -16.96
CA LYS A 534 -15.88 14.93 -15.67
C LYS A 534 -16.99 13.93 -15.40
N ARG A 535 -17.49 13.20 -16.40
CA ARG A 535 -18.65 12.31 -16.30
C ARG A 535 -18.23 10.84 -16.12
N PRO A 536 -19.08 9.97 -15.52
CA PRO A 536 -18.85 8.52 -15.46
C PRO A 536 -18.57 7.90 -16.84
N ILE A 537 -17.90 6.74 -16.91
CA ILE A 537 -17.62 6.01 -18.17
C ILE A 537 -18.89 5.81 -19.00
N GLY A 538 -20.00 5.43 -18.35
CA GLY A 538 -21.30 5.26 -18.97
C GLY A 538 -22.42 5.37 -17.97
N SER A 539 -23.57 5.89 -18.42
CA SER A 539 -24.80 5.92 -17.65
C SER A 539 -25.95 5.37 -18.50
N PHE A 540 -26.54 4.28 -18.04
CA PHE A 540 -27.54 3.51 -18.78
C PHE A 540 -28.82 3.33 -17.99
N LEU A 541 -29.97 3.43 -18.67
CA LEU A 541 -31.27 3.05 -18.12
C LEU A 541 -31.80 1.82 -18.87
N PHE A 542 -31.85 0.67 -18.23
CA PHE A 542 -32.33 -0.59 -18.77
C PHE A 542 -33.81 -0.76 -18.47
N LEU A 543 -34.63 -0.79 -19.47
CA LEU A 543 -36.08 -0.85 -19.38
C LEU A 543 -36.59 -2.20 -19.90
N GLY A 544 -37.56 -2.79 -19.24
CA GLY A 544 -38.18 -4.05 -19.70
C GLY A 544 -38.64 -4.97 -18.58
N PRO A 545 -39.25 -6.13 -18.94
CA PRO A 545 -39.76 -7.07 -17.95
C PRO A 545 -38.64 -7.70 -17.10
N THR A 546 -39.05 -8.40 -16.04
CA THR A 546 -38.10 -9.14 -15.20
C THR A 546 -37.57 -10.37 -15.94
N GLY A 547 -36.31 -10.77 -15.66
CA GLY A 547 -35.73 -12.02 -16.19
C GLY A 547 -35.28 -11.99 -17.65
N VAL A 548 -35.18 -10.82 -18.29
CA VAL A 548 -34.73 -10.67 -19.70
C VAL A 548 -33.23 -10.42 -19.88
N GLY A 549 -32.43 -10.44 -18.77
CA GLY A 549 -30.98 -10.31 -18.84
C GLY A 549 -30.42 -8.96 -18.40
N LYS A 550 -31.22 -8.01 -17.88
CA LYS A 550 -30.72 -6.67 -17.45
C LYS A 550 -29.56 -6.75 -16.45
N THR A 551 -29.74 -7.51 -15.38
CA THR A 551 -28.71 -7.71 -14.33
C THR A 551 -27.54 -8.53 -14.84
N GLU A 552 -27.77 -9.48 -15.77
CA GLU A 552 -26.71 -10.32 -16.34
C GLU A 552 -25.79 -9.50 -17.26
N LEU A 553 -26.36 -8.56 -18.05
CA LEU A 553 -25.55 -7.65 -18.86
C LEU A 553 -24.67 -6.74 -17.98
N ALA A 554 -25.17 -6.27 -16.83
CA ALA A 554 -24.37 -5.49 -15.89
C ALA A 554 -23.23 -6.32 -15.32
N ARG A 555 -23.48 -7.60 -14.98
CA ARG A 555 -22.46 -8.53 -14.49
C ARG A 555 -21.43 -8.87 -15.55
N ALA A 556 -21.88 -9.19 -16.76
CA ALA A 556 -21.01 -9.46 -17.89
C ALA A 556 -20.10 -8.25 -18.20
N LEU A 557 -20.66 -7.04 -18.11
CA LEU A 557 -19.91 -5.81 -18.31
C LEU A 557 -18.85 -5.58 -17.21
N ALA A 558 -19.14 -5.91 -15.96
CA ALA A 558 -18.15 -5.81 -14.86
C ALA A 558 -16.97 -6.74 -15.12
N VAL A 559 -17.22 -7.98 -15.54
CA VAL A 559 -16.16 -8.94 -15.90
C VAL A 559 -15.36 -8.45 -17.11
N ALA A 560 -16.03 -8.01 -18.15
CA ALA A 560 -15.37 -7.58 -19.39
C ALA A 560 -14.50 -6.31 -19.22
N LEU A 561 -14.94 -5.35 -18.37
CA LEU A 561 -14.21 -4.09 -18.17
C LEU A 561 -13.20 -4.12 -17.04
N PHE A 562 -13.49 -4.87 -15.98
CA PHE A 562 -12.72 -4.83 -14.74
C PHE A 562 -12.16 -6.21 -14.31
N GLY A 563 -12.43 -7.26 -15.11
CA GLY A 563 -11.85 -8.59 -14.92
C GLY A 563 -12.48 -9.44 -13.81
N ASP A 564 -13.40 -8.90 -13.00
CA ASP A 564 -13.99 -9.59 -11.87
C ASP A 564 -15.49 -9.26 -11.69
N GLU A 565 -16.30 -10.28 -11.35
CA GLU A 565 -17.71 -10.08 -10.99
C GLU A 565 -17.90 -9.27 -9.70
N THR A 566 -16.94 -9.32 -8.79
CA THR A 566 -16.97 -8.55 -7.54
C THR A 566 -16.78 -7.04 -7.75
N ALA A 567 -16.37 -6.61 -8.95
CA ALA A 567 -16.33 -5.21 -9.33
C ALA A 567 -17.73 -4.61 -9.60
N MET A 568 -18.82 -5.35 -9.31
CA MET A 568 -20.18 -4.84 -9.39
C MET A 568 -20.71 -4.48 -8.00
N ILE A 569 -21.11 -3.22 -7.83
CA ILE A 569 -21.83 -2.71 -6.66
C ILE A 569 -23.32 -2.73 -6.96
N ARG A 570 -24.10 -3.55 -6.26
CA ARG A 570 -25.55 -3.64 -6.47
C ARG A 570 -26.30 -3.03 -5.30
N LEU A 571 -27.24 -2.12 -5.61
CA LEU A 571 -28.15 -1.50 -4.67
C LEU A 571 -29.60 -1.69 -5.16
N ASP A 572 -30.46 -2.22 -4.30
CA ASP A 572 -31.90 -2.36 -4.59
C ASP A 572 -32.63 -1.11 -4.11
N MET A 573 -33.19 -0.38 -5.04
CA MET A 573 -33.84 0.91 -4.75
C MET A 573 -35.17 0.72 -3.99
N SER A 574 -35.70 -0.47 -3.86
CA SER A 574 -36.85 -0.76 -2.98
C SER A 574 -36.52 -0.57 -1.49
N GLU A 575 -35.26 -0.63 -1.09
CA GLU A 575 -34.81 -0.29 0.27
C GLU A 575 -34.73 1.23 0.53
N TYR A 576 -34.77 2.05 -0.50
CA TYR A 576 -34.58 3.52 -0.45
C TYR A 576 -35.84 4.30 -0.87
N MET A 577 -36.99 3.78 -0.50
CA MET A 577 -38.32 4.38 -0.77
C MET A 577 -38.62 5.59 0.11
N GLU A 578 -37.98 5.69 1.28
CA GLU A 578 -38.22 6.75 2.25
C GLU A 578 -37.04 7.74 2.30
N LYS A 579 -37.33 9.01 2.62
CA LYS A 579 -36.33 10.08 2.63
C LYS A 579 -35.14 9.77 3.57
N HIS A 580 -35.39 9.20 4.74
CA HIS A 580 -34.35 8.90 5.72
C HIS A 580 -33.46 7.73 5.29
N THR A 581 -33.95 6.80 4.45
CA THR A 581 -33.12 5.71 3.93
C THR A 581 -32.18 6.17 2.84
N VAL A 582 -32.55 7.22 2.07
CA VAL A 582 -31.68 7.81 1.04
C VAL A 582 -30.40 8.42 1.65
N SER A 583 -30.47 9.00 2.84
CA SER A 583 -29.28 9.54 3.52
C SER A 583 -28.26 8.45 3.87
N ARG A 584 -28.64 7.18 4.00
CA ARG A 584 -27.71 6.06 4.20
C ARG A 584 -26.79 5.83 2.99
N LEU A 585 -27.16 6.28 1.80
CA LEU A 585 -26.31 6.18 0.62
C LEU A 585 -25.09 7.09 0.67
N VAL A 586 -25.26 8.29 1.25
CA VAL A 586 -24.22 9.35 1.33
C VAL A 586 -23.65 9.49 2.73
N GLY A 587 -24.35 8.96 3.73
CA GLY A 587 -24.04 9.06 5.16
C GLY A 587 -25.04 9.99 5.89
N ALA A 588 -25.25 9.74 7.18
CA ALA A 588 -26.14 10.53 8.01
C ALA A 588 -25.54 11.92 8.30
N PRO A 589 -26.35 13.00 8.37
CA PRO A 589 -25.84 14.31 8.76
C PRO A 589 -25.30 14.32 10.20
N PRO A 590 -24.43 15.28 10.57
CA PRO A 590 -23.94 15.44 11.93
C PRO A 590 -25.07 15.51 12.96
N GLY A 591 -24.96 14.73 14.04
CA GLY A 591 -25.96 14.68 15.10
C GLY A 591 -27.07 13.65 14.93
N TYR A 592 -27.13 12.90 13.83
CA TYR A 592 -28.04 11.78 13.64
C TYR A 592 -27.36 10.44 13.92
N VAL A 593 -28.18 9.44 14.33
CA VAL A 593 -27.70 8.07 14.54
C VAL A 593 -27.13 7.51 13.23
N GLY A 594 -25.91 6.94 13.26
CA GLY A 594 -25.22 6.43 12.08
C GLY A 594 -24.29 7.44 11.37
N TYR A 595 -24.00 8.61 11.99
CA TYR A 595 -23.05 9.59 11.42
C TYR A 595 -21.61 9.00 11.27
N GLU A 596 -21.20 8.15 12.20
CA GLU A 596 -19.89 7.45 12.14
C GLU A 596 -19.88 6.32 11.11
N GLU A 597 -21.05 5.78 10.76
CA GLU A 597 -21.19 4.83 9.66
C GLU A 597 -21.18 5.62 8.34
N GLY A 598 -20.16 5.42 7.51
CA GLY A 598 -20.04 6.06 6.19
C GLY A 598 -21.23 5.74 5.27
N GLY A 599 -21.36 6.46 4.16
CA GLY A 599 -22.43 6.22 3.19
C GLY A 599 -22.23 4.91 2.42
N GLN A 600 -23.29 4.09 2.31
CA GLN A 600 -23.20 2.77 1.65
C GLN A 600 -22.71 2.86 0.21
N LEU A 601 -23.20 3.82 -0.58
CA LEU A 601 -22.75 4.04 -1.95
C LEU A 601 -21.36 4.69 -1.99
N THR A 602 -21.15 5.75 -1.21
CA THR A 602 -19.89 6.50 -1.21
C THR A 602 -18.72 5.66 -0.72
N ASP A 603 -18.89 4.87 0.34
CA ASP A 603 -17.84 3.98 0.84
C ASP A 603 -17.56 2.80 -0.10
N ALA A 604 -18.62 2.24 -0.72
CA ALA A 604 -18.43 1.15 -1.69
C ALA A 604 -17.62 1.62 -2.91
N VAL A 605 -17.93 2.80 -3.45
CA VAL A 605 -17.22 3.37 -4.61
C VAL A 605 -15.80 3.81 -4.22
N ARG A 606 -15.61 4.37 -3.03
CA ARG A 606 -14.27 4.73 -2.54
C ARG A 606 -13.36 3.51 -2.42
N ARG A 607 -13.91 2.36 -1.97
CA ARG A 607 -13.15 1.09 -1.91
C ARG A 607 -12.95 0.46 -3.28
N LYS A 608 -13.87 0.65 -4.22
CA LYS A 608 -13.84 0.09 -5.58
C LYS A 608 -14.16 1.19 -6.60
N PRO A 609 -13.22 2.11 -6.87
CA PRO A 609 -13.44 3.23 -7.78
C PRO A 609 -13.66 2.81 -9.23
N TYR A 610 -13.22 1.60 -9.60
CA TYR A 610 -13.44 0.96 -10.89
C TYR A 610 -14.50 -0.11 -10.74
N SER A 611 -15.77 0.26 -10.94
CA SER A 611 -16.88 -0.66 -10.72
C SER A 611 -18.08 -0.36 -11.60
N VAL A 612 -18.92 -1.37 -11.79
CA VAL A 612 -20.27 -1.22 -12.35
C VAL A 612 -21.24 -1.02 -11.19
N ILE A 613 -21.89 0.12 -11.13
CA ILE A 613 -22.91 0.41 -10.13
C ILE A 613 -24.27 0.05 -10.72
N LEU A 614 -24.89 -0.99 -10.18
CA LEU A 614 -26.21 -1.42 -10.56
C LEU A 614 -27.24 -0.93 -9.55
N LEU A 615 -28.11 0.00 -9.98
CA LEU A 615 -29.24 0.53 -9.23
C LEU A 615 -30.50 -0.20 -9.70
N ASP A 616 -30.95 -1.20 -8.95
CA ASP A 616 -32.09 -2.05 -9.36
C ASP A 616 -33.42 -1.40 -8.96
N GLU A 617 -34.43 -1.45 -9.84
CA GLU A 617 -35.78 -0.94 -9.62
C GLU A 617 -35.84 0.56 -9.26
N VAL A 618 -35.15 1.42 -10.04
CA VAL A 618 -35.02 2.86 -9.74
C VAL A 618 -36.33 3.61 -9.64
N GLU A 619 -37.40 3.12 -10.26
CA GLU A 619 -38.75 3.70 -10.15
C GLU A 619 -39.33 3.67 -8.73
N LYS A 620 -38.78 2.87 -7.83
CA LYS A 620 -39.20 2.78 -6.45
C LYS A 620 -38.48 3.77 -5.52
N ALA A 621 -37.38 4.34 -5.97
CA ALA A 621 -36.57 5.25 -5.17
C ALA A 621 -37.31 6.55 -4.82
N HIS A 622 -37.01 7.08 -3.62
CA HIS A 622 -37.50 8.40 -3.22
C HIS A 622 -36.97 9.51 -4.17
N ALA A 623 -37.72 10.58 -4.34
CA ALA A 623 -37.38 11.69 -5.24
C ALA A 623 -36.00 12.33 -4.94
N ASP A 624 -35.58 12.39 -3.67
CA ASP A 624 -34.29 12.95 -3.27
C ASP A 624 -33.08 12.13 -3.78
N PHE A 625 -33.28 10.85 -4.06
CA PHE A 625 -32.24 10.01 -4.66
C PHE A 625 -31.82 10.52 -6.05
N PHE A 626 -32.77 10.95 -6.87
CA PHE A 626 -32.45 11.48 -8.20
C PHE A 626 -31.64 12.78 -8.13
N ASN A 627 -31.83 13.61 -7.09
CA ASN A 627 -31.01 14.79 -6.89
C ASN A 627 -29.53 14.44 -6.60
N ILE A 628 -29.29 13.36 -5.87
CA ILE A 628 -27.93 12.82 -5.64
C ILE A 628 -27.33 12.31 -6.96
N LEU A 629 -28.10 11.54 -7.73
CA LEU A 629 -27.65 11.02 -9.02
C LEU A 629 -27.34 12.12 -10.02
N LEU A 630 -28.06 13.25 -10.02
CA LEU A 630 -27.78 14.38 -10.90
C LEU A 630 -26.34 14.89 -10.70
N GLN A 631 -25.88 15.00 -9.44
CA GLN A 631 -24.51 15.41 -9.14
C GLN A 631 -23.48 14.41 -9.68
N VAL A 632 -23.76 13.11 -9.51
CA VAL A 632 -22.88 12.05 -10.02
C VAL A 632 -22.84 12.04 -11.54
N LEU A 633 -23.97 12.18 -12.21
CA LEU A 633 -24.08 12.13 -13.68
C LEU A 633 -23.48 13.37 -14.36
N ASP A 634 -23.47 14.54 -13.71
CA ASP A 634 -22.94 15.78 -14.29
C ASP A 634 -21.46 15.99 -13.96
N ASP A 635 -21.11 15.88 -12.66
CA ASP A 635 -19.78 16.23 -12.14
C ASP A 635 -18.89 15.01 -11.91
N GLY A 636 -19.43 13.78 -12.02
CA GLY A 636 -18.72 12.52 -11.74
C GLY A 636 -18.19 12.41 -10.32
N ARG A 637 -18.77 13.16 -9.38
CA ARG A 637 -18.35 13.18 -7.97
C ARG A 637 -19.55 13.31 -7.04
N LEU A 638 -19.39 12.85 -5.82
CA LEU A 638 -20.37 12.97 -4.77
C LEU A 638 -19.68 13.26 -3.44
N THR A 639 -20.14 14.30 -2.74
CA THR A 639 -19.61 14.64 -1.40
C THR A 639 -20.41 13.87 -0.34
N ASP A 640 -19.70 13.13 0.51
CA ASP A 640 -20.30 12.40 1.63
C ASP A 640 -20.67 13.33 2.80
N SER A 641 -21.36 12.79 3.81
CA SER A 641 -21.75 13.54 5.01
C SER A 641 -20.58 14.04 5.86
N GLN A 642 -19.37 13.48 5.65
CA GLN A 642 -18.15 13.90 6.32
C GLN A 642 -17.38 14.97 5.53
N GLY A 643 -17.92 15.44 4.41
CA GLY A 643 -17.29 16.45 3.55
C GLY A 643 -16.27 15.88 2.55
N ARG A 644 -16.07 14.57 2.49
CA ARG A 644 -15.13 13.93 1.58
C ARG A 644 -15.76 13.78 0.19
N THR A 645 -15.03 14.11 -0.85
CA THR A 645 -15.45 13.95 -2.23
C THR A 645 -15.08 12.56 -2.75
N VAL A 646 -16.07 11.80 -3.22
CA VAL A 646 -15.91 10.48 -3.82
C VAL A 646 -16.01 10.60 -5.34
N ASP A 647 -15.07 9.98 -6.05
CA ASP A 647 -14.94 10.06 -7.50
C ASP A 647 -15.71 8.91 -8.20
N PHE A 648 -16.61 9.24 -9.11
CA PHE A 648 -17.39 8.30 -9.91
C PHE A 648 -17.00 8.29 -11.41
N ARG A 649 -15.98 9.04 -11.82
CA ARG A 649 -15.56 9.17 -13.23
C ARG A 649 -15.16 7.84 -13.86
N ASN A 650 -14.64 6.93 -13.04
CA ASN A 650 -14.20 5.61 -13.49
C ASN A 650 -15.27 4.52 -13.30
N THR A 651 -16.51 4.88 -13.00
CA THR A 651 -17.60 3.93 -12.82
C THR A 651 -18.51 3.87 -14.04
N VAL A 652 -19.21 2.73 -14.21
CA VAL A 652 -20.34 2.59 -15.14
C VAL A 652 -21.62 2.50 -14.31
N ILE A 653 -22.57 3.40 -14.55
CA ILE A 653 -23.84 3.46 -13.84
C ILE A 653 -24.94 2.80 -14.66
N ILE A 654 -25.52 1.73 -14.14
CA ILE A 654 -26.62 1.00 -14.75
C ILE A 654 -27.83 1.09 -13.82
N MET A 655 -28.90 1.64 -14.33
CA MET A 655 -30.19 1.73 -13.66
C MET A 655 -31.15 0.75 -14.30
N THR A 656 -31.88 -0.07 -13.55
CA THR A 656 -32.92 -0.92 -14.13
C THR A 656 -34.30 -0.43 -13.74
N SER A 657 -35.27 -0.60 -14.63
CA SER A 657 -36.66 -0.28 -14.36
C SER A 657 -37.60 -1.25 -15.07
N ASN A 658 -38.71 -1.53 -14.41
CA ASN A 658 -39.81 -2.34 -14.94
C ASN A 658 -40.96 -1.48 -15.48
N LEU A 659 -40.81 -0.14 -15.59
CA LEU A 659 -41.79 0.75 -16.12
C LEU A 659 -42.15 0.38 -17.57
N GLY A 660 -43.45 0.38 -17.87
CA GLY A 660 -43.92 0.04 -19.20
C GLY A 660 -43.80 -1.45 -19.60
N ALA A 661 -43.30 -2.34 -18.70
CA ALA A 661 -43.14 -3.76 -18.99
C ALA A 661 -44.44 -4.46 -19.48
N LYS A 662 -45.60 -3.97 -19.06
CA LYS A 662 -46.90 -4.50 -19.51
C LYS A 662 -47.11 -4.35 -21.00
N ALA A 663 -46.61 -3.27 -21.64
CA ALA A 663 -46.72 -3.03 -23.07
C ALA A 663 -45.84 -3.97 -23.93
N LEU A 664 -44.79 -4.58 -23.30
CA LEU A 664 -43.87 -5.51 -23.95
C LEU A 664 -44.30 -7.00 -23.84
N ARG A 665 -45.42 -7.28 -23.12
CA ARG A 665 -45.93 -8.64 -23.00
C ARG A 665 -46.77 -9.00 -24.23
N LYS A 666 -46.63 -10.23 -24.76
CA LYS A 666 -47.34 -10.73 -25.93
C LYS A 666 -48.88 -10.76 -25.73
N ASP A 667 -49.38 -10.75 -24.51
CA ASP A 667 -50.80 -10.85 -24.16
C ASP A 667 -51.46 -9.51 -23.87
N SER A 668 -50.82 -8.37 -24.20
CA SER A 668 -51.45 -7.06 -24.00
C SER A 668 -52.62 -6.88 -25.02
N PRO A 669 -53.79 -6.44 -24.56
CA PRO A 669 -54.99 -6.24 -25.43
C PRO A 669 -54.73 -5.29 -26.61
N GLU A 670 -53.80 -4.36 -26.42
CA GLU A 670 -53.37 -3.38 -27.47
C GLU A 670 -52.62 -4.06 -28.64
N LEU A 671 -51.82 -5.11 -28.40
CA LEU A 671 -51.14 -5.90 -29.43
C LEU A 671 -52.12 -6.87 -30.14
N GLY A 672 -53.08 -7.44 -29.42
CA GLY A 672 -54.11 -8.31 -30.00
C GLY A 672 -55.05 -7.61 -30.99
N PHE A 673 -55.34 -6.33 -30.75
CA PHE A 673 -56.18 -5.49 -31.66
C PHE A 673 -55.45 -5.12 -32.93
N LEU A 674 -54.11 -4.91 -32.87
CA LEU A 674 -53.30 -4.54 -34.05
C LEU A 674 -52.96 -5.80 -34.88
N ALA A 675 -52.75 -6.96 -34.27
CA ALA A 675 -52.53 -8.25 -34.96
C ALA A 675 -53.76 -8.66 -35.77
N ALA A 676 -54.98 -8.40 -35.27
CA ALA A 676 -56.24 -8.72 -35.95
C ALA A 676 -56.49 -7.84 -37.19
N LYS A 677 -55.85 -6.65 -37.31
CA LYS A 677 -56.01 -5.74 -38.45
C LYS A 677 -54.98 -5.96 -39.60
N LYS A 678 -53.94 -6.79 -39.40
CA LYS A 678 -52.86 -6.96 -40.38
C LYS A 678 -52.53 -8.43 -40.67
N ALA A 679 -53.52 -9.30 -40.73
CA ALA A 679 -53.35 -10.73 -40.95
C ALA A 679 -52.85 -11.14 -42.38
N ASP A 680 -52.45 -10.18 -43.23
CA ASP A 680 -52.08 -10.45 -44.62
C ASP A 680 -50.63 -10.13 -45.02
N SER A 681 -49.69 -9.98 -44.05
CA SER A 681 -48.28 -9.73 -44.40
C SER A 681 -47.30 -10.56 -43.53
N ASN A 682 -46.17 -10.96 -44.13
CA ASN A 682 -45.12 -11.82 -43.64
C ASN A 682 -44.82 -11.67 -42.12
N THR A 683 -44.72 -12.81 -41.39
CA THR A 683 -44.63 -12.94 -39.96
C THR A 683 -43.43 -12.20 -39.29
N GLU A 684 -42.34 -11.96 -40.00
CA GLU A 684 -41.16 -11.21 -39.49
C GLU A 684 -41.36 -9.71 -39.44
N ASP A 685 -41.98 -9.10 -40.45
CA ASP A 685 -42.24 -7.68 -40.47
C ASP A 685 -43.24 -7.20 -39.39
N VAL A 686 -44.18 -8.06 -39.02
CA VAL A 686 -45.20 -7.77 -37.98
C VAL A 686 -44.57 -7.74 -36.57
N SER A 687 -43.60 -8.60 -36.28
CA SER A 687 -42.92 -8.64 -35.00
C SER A 687 -42.06 -7.37 -34.75
N VAL A 688 -41.35 -6.89 -35.77
CA VAL A 688 -40.52 -5.68 -35.73
C VAL A 688 -41.36 -4.41 -35.55
N VAL A 689 -42.50 -4.33 -36.24
CA VAL A 689 -43.41 -3.19 -36.11
C VAL A 689 -44.04 -3.13 -34.73
N ASN A 690 -44.47 -4.28 -34.18
CA ASN A 690 -45.04 -4.34 -32.85
C ASN A 690 -44.02 -3.98 -31.73
N PHE A 691 -42.75 -4.33 -31.92
CA PHE A 691 -41.70 -3.94 -30.94
C PHE A 691 -41.45 -2.42 -30.96
N LYS A 692 -41.45 -1.77 -32.14
CA LYS A 692 -41.29 -0.30 -32.26
C LYS A 692 -42.40 0.45 -31.55
N GLU A 693 -43.65 0.03 -31.69
CA GLU A 693 -44.79 0.64 -31.01
C GLU A 693 -44.75 0.42 -29.48
N ALA A 694 -44.42 -0.80 -29.06
CA ALA A 694 -44.19 -1.13 -27.64
C ALA A 694 -43.05 -0.29 -27.04
N LYS A 695 -41.91 -0.17 -27.74
CA LYS A 695 -40.77 0.68 -27.32
C LYS A 695 -41.18 2.14 -27.13
N LYS A 696 -42.02 2.69 -28.02
CA LYS A 696 -42.55 4.06 -27.90
C LYS A 696 -43.43 4.18 -26.63
N SER A 697 -44.36 3.26 -26.40
CA SER A 697 -45.21 3.23 -25.20
C SER A 697 -44.39 3.16 -23.89
N VAL A 698 -43.33 2.33 -23.85
CA VAL A 698 -42.40 2.27 -22.72
C VAL A 698 -41.70 3.61 -22.51
N MET A 699 -41.17 4.22 -23.58
CA MET A 699 -40.50 5.52 -23.50
C MET A 699 -41.43 6.63 -23.02
N ASP A 700 -42.70 6.61 -23.45
CA ASP A 700 -43.70 7.59 -22.98
C ASP A 700 -44.03 7.38 -21.49
N SER A 701 -44.06 6.16 -21.03
CA SER A 701 -44.21 5.84 -19.58
C SER A 701 -43.04 6.34 -18.75
N VAL A 702 -41.81 6.16 -19.24
CA VAL A 702 -40.58 6.66 -18.61
C VAL A 702 -40.59 8.19 -18.54
N LYS A 703 -40.93 8.88 -19.62
CA LYS A 703 -41.02 10.37 -19.67
C LYS A 703 -42.08 10.93 -18.71
N ARG A 704 -43.14 10.19 -18.41
CA ARG A 704 -44.15 10.59 -17.42
C ARG A 704 -43.71 10.38 -15.99
N HIS A 705 -42.84 9.39 -15.73
CA HIS A 705 -42.40 9.04 -14.38
C HIS A 705 -41.18 9.83 -13.93
N PHE A 706 -40.15 9.95 -14.77
CA PHE A 706 -38.90 10.63 -14.46
C PHE A 706 -38.88 12.08 -14.97
N ARG A 707 -38.21 12.95 -14.24
CA ARG A 707 -38.05 14.36 -14.63
C ARG A 707 -37.19 14.48 -15.90
N PRO A 708 -37.50 15.41 -16.82
CA PRO A 708 -36.74 15.60 -18.06
C PRO A 708 -35.24 15.90 -17.80
N GLU A 709 -34.91 16.65 -16.73
CA GLU A 709 -33.56 16.98 -16.38
C GLU A 709 -32.72 15.74 -16.06
N PHE A 710 -33.32 14.73 -15.45
CA PHE A 710 -32.64 13.44 -15.14
C PHE A 710 -32.45 12.61 -16.42
N LEU A 711 -33.48 12.48 -17.23
CA LEU A 711 -33.40 11.68 -18.48
C LEU A 711 -32.38 12.24 -19.48
N ASN A 712 -32.19 13.56 -19.53
CA ASN A 712 -31.23 14.21 -20.43
C ASN A 712 -29.77 13.99 -20.04
N ARG A 713 -29.50 13.48 -18.83
CA ARG A 713 -28.15 13.19 -18.34
C ARG A 713 -27.74 11.74 -18.51
N ILE A 714 -28.68 10.88 -18.85
CA ILE A 714 -28.46 9.47 -19.15
C ILE A 714 -27.91 9.36 -20.57
N ASP A 715 -26.80 8.65 -20.75
CA ASP A 715 -26.14 8.46 -22.04
C ASP A 715 -27.03 7.67 -23.02
N GLU A 716 -27.62 6.56 -22.53
CA GLU A 716 -28.47 5.70 -23.37
C GLU A 716 -29.63 5.08 -22.54
N MET A 717 -30.82 5.09 -23.13
CA MET A 717 -32.00 4.40 -22.60
C MET A 717 -32.30 3.18 -23.48
N ILE A 718 -32.16 1.98 -22.91
CA ILE A 718 -32.18 0.72 -23.65
C ILE A 718 -33.42 -0.09 -23.26
N VAL A 719 -34.22 -0.48 -24.22
CA VAL A 719 -35.41 -1.31 -24.02
C VAL A 719 -35.08 -2.76 -24.34
N PHE A 720 -35.16 -3.61 -23.35
CA PHE A 720 -34.96 -5.05 -23.47
C PHE A 720 -36.24 -5.72 -23.97
N HIS A 721 -36.13 -6.56 -24.98
CA HIS A 721 -37.27 -7.33 -25.49
C HIS A 721 -37.49 -8.62 -24.69
N ALA A 722 -38.71 -9.17 -24.82
CA ALA A 722 -39.02 -10.47 -24.28
C ALA A 722 -38.22 -11.58 -24.96
N LEU A 723 -37.72 -12.56 -24.21
CA LEU A 723 -36.94 -13.66 -24.74
C LEU A 723 -37.78 -14.58 -25.62
N THR A 724 -37.23 -15.03 -26.75
CA THR A 724 -37.81 -16.03 -27.65
C THR A 724 -37.54 -17.46 -27.12
N SER A 725 -38.28 -18.46 -27.62
CA SER A 725 -38.04 -19.86 -27.28
C SER A 725 -36.61 -20.30 -27.66
N ASN A 726 -36.06 -19.73 -28.76
CA ASN A 726 -34.67 -20.02 -29.15
C ASN A 726 -33.65 -19.44 -28.19
N ASP A 727 -33.91 -18.20 -27.70
CA ASP A 727 -33.05 -17.55 -26.68
C ASP A 727 -33.05 -18.36 -25.38
N LEU A 728 -34.25 -18.86 -24.96
CA LEU A 728 -34.38 -19.67 -23.77
C LEU A 728 -33.59 -21.01 -23.89
N LYS A 729 -33.58 -21.65 -25.09
CA LYS A 729 -32.76 -22.84 -25.31
C LYS A 729 -31.26 -22.56 -25.15
N GLN A 730 -30.78 -21.45 -25.73
CA GLN A 730 -29.38 -21.06 -25.58
C GLN A 730 -29.03 -20.72 -24.10
N ILE A 731 -29.93 -20.06 -23.38
CA ILE A 731 -29.73 -19.77 -21.96
C ILE A 731 -29.66 -21.06 -21.13
N VAL A 732 -30.52 -22.05 -21.41
CA VAL A 732 -30.45 -23.36 -20.74
C VAL A 732 -29.11 -24.02 -21.01
N THR A 733 -28.58 -23.97 -22.23
CA THR A 733 -27.25 -24.51 -22.54
C THR A 733 -26.17 -23.87 -21.69
N ILE A 734 -26.12 -22.53 -21.59
CA ILE A 734 -25.12 -21.81 -20.76
C ILE A 734 -25.26 -22.17 -19.26
N LEU A 735 -26.48 -22.28 -18.75
CA LEU A 735 -26.73 -22.66 -17.37
C LEU A 735 -26.28 -24.11 -17.10
N MET A 736 -26.52 -25.02 -18.07
CA MET A 736 -26.10 -26.41 -17.97
C MET A 736 -24.58 -26.57 -18.06
N ASP A 737 -23.89 -25.79 -18.87
CA ASP A 737 -22.41 -25.77 -18.92
C ASP A 737 -21.81 -25.46 -17.53
N THR A 738 -22.47 -24.61 -16.76
CA THR A 738 -22.06 -24.30 -15.38
C THR A 738 -22.21 -25.51 -14.45
N VAL A 739 -23.28 -26.30 -14.63
CA VAL A 739 -23.52 -27.55 -13.88
C VAL A 739 -22.49 -28.62 -14.29
N VAL A 740 -22.27 -28.77 -15.59
CA VAL A 740 -21.27 -29.71 -16.15
C VAL A 740 -19.88 -29.42 -15.59
N LYS A 741 -19.45 -28.15 -15.54
CA LYS A 741 -18.15 -27.77 -14.94
C LYS A 741 -18.05 -28.17 -13.48
N ARG A 742 -19.08 -27.87 -12.66
CA ARG A 742 -19.11 -28.24 -11.24
C ARG A 742 -19.04 -29.76 -11.02
N LEU A 743 -19.70 -30.53 -11.87
CA LEU A 743 -19.62 -31.99 -11.82
C LEU A 743 -18.25 -32.49 -12.28
N GLY A 744 -17.64 -31.85 -13.29
CA GLY A 744 -16.27 -32.11 -13.74
C GLY A 744 -15.25 -31.91 -12.62
N ASP A 745 -15.39 -30.88 -11.80
CA ASP A 745 -14.55 -30.65 -10.60
C ASP A 745 -14.67 -31.78 -9.55
N MET A 746 -15.82 -32.51 -9.57
CA MET A 746 -16.06 -33.69 -8.73
C MET A 746 -15.67 -35.01 -9.41
N GLY A 747 -15.07 -34.96 -10.60
CA GLY A 747 -14.72 -36.15 -11.38
C GLY A 747 -15.91 -36.84 -12.07
N LEU A 748 -17.04 -36.15 -12.24
CA LEU A 748 -18.26 -36.69 -12.86
C LEU A 748 -18.52 -36.02 -14.21
N SER A 749 -19.10 -36.77 -15.18
CA SER A 749 -19.51 -36.25 -16.48
C SER A 749 -21.03 -36.24 -16.60
N LEU A 750 -21.61 -35.22 -17.25
CA LEU A 750 -23.05 -35.11 -17.49
C LEU A 750 -23.36 -35.08 -18.99
N GLU A 751 -24.19 -36.01 -19.44
CA GLU A 751 -24.75 -36.03 -20.80
C GLU A 751 -26.26 -35.74 -20.73
N ILE A 752 -26.75 -34.79 -21.51
CA ILE A 752 -28.15 -34.37 -21.53
C ILE A 752 -28.72 -34.60 -22.91
N SER A 753 -29.84 -35.29 -22.99
CA SER A 753 -30.54 -35.51 -24.26
C SER A 753 -31.20 -34.22 -24.79
N PRO A 754 -31.30 -34.00 -26.11
CA PRO A 754 -32.02 -32.88 -26.69
C PRO A 754 -33.49 -32.80 -26.23
N ALA A 755 -34.12 -33.95 -26.02
CA ALA A 755 -35.48 -34.03 -25.49
C ALA A 755 -35.59 -33.50 -24.04
N ALA A 756 -34.59 -33.78 -23.20
CA ALA A 756 -34.52 -33.26 -21.82
C ALA A 756 -34.31 -31.73 -21.83
N MET A 757 -33.51 -31.22 -22.74
CA MET A 757 -33.32 -29.76 -22.92
C MET A 757 -34.63 -29.08 -23.32
N ASP A 758 -35.36 -29.65 -24.27
CA ASP A 758 -36.66 -29.10 -24.70
C ASP A 758 -37.68 -29.13 -23.60
N LEU A 759 -37.71 -30.18 -22.76
CA LEU A 759 -38.59 -30.26 -21.60
C LEU A 759 -38.21 -29.23 -20.52
N LEU A 760 -36.92 -29.01 -20.24
CA LEU A 760 -36.45 -27.96 -19.33
C LEU A 760 -36.94 -26.60 -19.78
N VAL A 761 -36.84 -26.30 -21.09
CA VAL A 761 -37.36 -25.05 -21.65
C VAL A 761 -38.84 -24.96 -21.49
N LYS A 762 -39.60 -26.05 -21.77
CA LYS A 762 -41.06 -26.07 -21.67
C LYS A 762 -41.54 -25.85 -20.22
N GLU A 763 -40.92 -26.53 -19.22
CA GLU A 763 -41.29 -26.40 -17.82
C GLU A 763 -40.77 -25.12 -17.15
N GLY A 764 -39.60 -24.63 -17.63
CA GLY A 764 -38.97 -23.41 -17.11
C GLY A 764 -39.33 -22.14 -17.87
N SER A 765 -40.14 -22.21 -18.93
CA SER A 765 -40.58 -21.05 -19.66
C SER A 765 -41.85 -20.43 -19.10
N ASP A 766 -41.73 -19.30 -18.46
CA ASP A 766 -42.81 -18.38 -18.18
C ASP A 766 -42.51 -17.03 -18.90
N PHE A 767 -43.21 -16.82 -19.99
CA PHE A 767 -43.03 -15.59 -20.79
C PHE A 767 -43.26 -14.29 -19.98
N SER A 768 -43.94 -14.40 -18.81
CA SER A 768 -44.16 -13.25 -17.93
C SER A 768 -42.96 -12.99 -16.98
N MET A 769 -42.17 -14.02 -16.68
CA MET A 769 -41.04 -13.99 -15.73
C MET A 769 -39.66 -14.15 -16.40
N GLY A 770 -39.60 -14.34 -17.72
CA GLY A 770 -38.37 -14.50 -18.50
C GLY A 770 -37.58 -15.77 -18.12
N ALA A 771 -36.27 -15.68 -18.02
CA ALA A 771 -35.40 -16.82 -17.72
C ALA A 771 -35.28 -17.17 -16.21
N ARG A 772 -35.91 -16.41 -15.30
CA ARG A 772 -35.84 -16.73 -13.84
C ARG A 772 -36.36 -18.12 -13.46
N PRO A 773 -37.48 -18.60 -14.02
CA PRO A 773 -37.99 -19.94 -13.69
C PRO A 773 -37.08 -21.07 -14.20
N LEU A 774 -36.31 -20.86 -15.28
CA LEU A 774 -35.38 -21.85 -15.85
C LEU A 774 -34.37 -22.37 -14.81
N LYS A 775 -33.77 -21.45 -14.06
CA LYS A 775 -32.81 -21.84 -13.01
C LYS A 775 -33.41 -22.75 -11.95
N ARG A 776 -34.67 -22.50 -11.55
CA ARG A 776 -35.39 -23.35 -10.61
C ARG A 776 -35.77 -24.70 -11.24
N ALA A 777 -36.10 -24.70 -12.54
CA ALA A 777 -36.40 -25.94 -13.24
C ALA A 777 -35.15 -26.82 -13.34
N ILE A 778 -33.99 -26.24 -13.70
CA ILE A 778 -32.70 -26.97 -13.70
C ILE A 778 -32.37 -27.50 -12.32
N GLN A 779 -32.52 -26.70 -11.25
CA GLN A 779 -32.27 -27.15 -9.91
C GLN A 779 -33.14 -28.35 -9.55
N ARG A 780 -34.47 -28.24 -9.72
CA ARG A 780 -35.43 -29.28 -9.35
C ARG A 780 -35.30 -30.57 -10.19
N LEU A 781 -35.10 -30.40 -11.51
CA LEU A 781 -35.18 -31.53 -12.45
C LEU A 781 -33.79 -32.16 -12.75
N ILE A 782 -32.70 -31.48 -12.48
CA ILE A 782 -31.35 -31.97 -12.79
C ILE A 782 -30.49 -32.01 -11.52
N GLU A 783 -30.28 -30.84 -10.82
CA GLU A 783 -29.33 -30.76 -9.69
C GLU A 783 -29.81 -31.64 -8.49
N ASP A 784 -31.10 -31.56 -8.10
CA ASP A 784 -31.61 -32.33 -6.98
C ASP A 784 -31.54 -33.86 -7.22
N PRO A 785 -31.96 -34.41 -8.38
CA PRO A 785 -31.80 -35.83 -8.68
C PRO A 785 -30.34 -36.31 -8.76
N ILE A 786 -29.43 -35.46 -9.28
CA ILE A 786 -27.99 -35.75 -9.30
C ILE A 786 -27.46 -35.83 -7.87
N SER A 787 -27.83 -34.86 -7.01
CA SER A 787 -27.40 -34.82 -5.62
C SER A 787 -27.83 -36.09 -4.87
N ASP A 788 -29.08 -36.57 -5.12
CA ASP A 788 -29.60 -37.82 -4.53
C ASP A 788 -28.78 -39.03 -4.99
N LEU A 789 -28.43 -39.13 -6.28
CA LEU A 789 -27.59 -40.20 -6.81
C LEU A 789 -26.17 -40.22 -6.19
N ILE A 790 -25.57 -39.04 -6.02
CA ILE A 790 -24.24 -38.90 -5.39
C ILE A 790 -24.32 -39.35 -3.91
N LEU A 791 -25.29 -38.83 -3.15
CA LEU A 791 -25.46 -39.15 -1.73
C LEU A 791 -25.80 -40.62 -1.45
N GLN A 792 -26.50 -41.30 -2.38
CA GLN A 792 -26.75 -42.73 -2.31
C GLN A 792 -25.55 -43.60 -2.71
N GLY A 793 -24.43 -43.01 -3.12
CA GLY A 793 -23.26 -43.74 -3.58
C GLY A 793 -23.41 -44.40 -4.96
N ASN A 794 -24.45 -44.02 -5.71
CA ASN A 794 -24.74 -44.61 -7.03
C ASN A 794 -24.00 -43.93 -8.19
N ALA A 795 -23.20 -42.89 -7.91
CA ALA A 795 -22.35 -42.18 -8.88
C ALA A 795 -20.89 -42.19 -8.39
N PRO A 796 -20.13 -43.27 -8.64
CA PRO A 796 -18.71 -43.33 -8.31
C PRO A 796 -17.89 -42.32 -9.14
N GLU A 797 -16.68 -41.95 -8.66
CA GLU A 797 -15.78 -41.08 -9.36
C GLU A 797 -15.45 -41.60 -10.79
N GLY A 798 -15.63 -40.81 -11.81
CA GLY A 798 -15.52 -41.19 -13.23
C GLY A 798 -16.84 -41.63 -13.88
N ALA A 799 -17.94 -41.68 -13.15
CA ALA A 799 -19.26 -42.06 -13.70
C ALA A 799 -19.80 -41.01 -14.70
N ILE A 800 -20.51 -41.50 -15.71
CA ILE A 800 -21.24 -40.66 -16.66
C ILE A 800 -22.69 -40.61 -16.23
N ILE A 801 -23.20 -39.43 -15.87
CA ILE A 801 -24.59 -39.20 -15.52
C ILE A 801 -25.36 -38.85 -16.79
N LYS A 802 -26.45 -39.59 -17.09
CA LYS A 802 -27.30 -39.35 -18.26
C LYS A 802 -28.66 -38.83 -17.81
N ALA A 803 -29.03 -37.66 -18.35
CA ALA A 803 -30.34 -37.08 -18.17
C ALA A 803 -31.17 -37.26 -19.46
N ASP A 804 -32.23 -38.06 -19.40
CA ASP A 804 -33.11 -38.35 -20.54
C ASP A 804 -34.57 -38.21 -20.15
N VAL A 805 -35.47 -38.22 -21.11
CA VAL A 805 -36.92 -38.12 -20.87
C VAL A 805 -37.57 -39.49 -20.93
N GLU A 806 -38.23 -39.92 -19.80
CA GLU A 806 -39.09 -41.09 -19.75
C GLU A 806 -40.50 -40.64 -19.23
N ASP A 807 -41.54 -41.00 -19.89
CA ASP A 807 -42.94 -40.69 -19.52
C ASP A 807 -43.19 -39.17 -19.23
N GLU A 808 -42.70 -38.30 -20.11
CA GLU A 808 -42.75 -36.82 -19.95
C GLU A 808 -42.04 -36.27 -18.71
N HIS A 809 -41.16 -37.04 -18.06
CA HIS A 809 -40.34 -36.62 -16.93
C HIS A 809 -38.86 -36.79 -17.24
N ILE A 810 -38.04 -35.90 -16.68
CA ILE A 810 -36.57 -36.04 -16.78
C ILE A 810 -36.12 -37.06 -15.75
N VAL A 811 -35.51 -38.14 -16.22
CA VAL A 811 -34.91 -39.19 -15.41
C VAL A 811 -33.41 -39.13 -15.50
N VAL A 812 -32.77 -39.10 -14.35
CA VAL A 812 -31.29 -39.01 -14.25
C VAL A 812 -30.76 -40.37 -13.80
N LYS A 813 -29.86 -40.96 -14.57
CA LYS A 813 -29.24 -42.27 -14.31
C LYS A 813 -27.75 -42.19 -14.40
N ALA A 814 -27.03 -42.80 -13.45
CA ALA A 814 -25.59 -42.97 -13.56
C ALA A 814 -25.28 -44.22 -14.42
N SER A 815 -24.35 -44.08 -15.34
CA SER A 815 -23.80 -45.15 -16.17
C SER A 815 -22.29 -45.25 -15.89
N ASN A 816 -21.84 -46.45 -15.57
CA ASN A 816 -20.41 -46.74 -15.36
C ASN A 816 -19.63 -46.72 -16.69
#